data_b549e29506c8857c24f0cfe59a5b9d73
#
_entry.id   b549e29506c8857c24f0cfe59a5b9d73
#
_cell.length_a   1.000
_cell.length_b   1.000
_cell.length_c   1.000
_cell.angle_alpha   90.00
_cell.angle_beta   90.00
_cell.angle_gamma   90.00
#
_symmetry.space_group_name_H-M   'P 1'
#
loop_
_entity.id
_entity.type
_entity.pdbx_description
1 polymer ?
#
loop_
_entity_poly.entity_id
_entity_poly.type
_entity_poly.pdbx_seq_one_letter_code
_entity_poly.pdbx_strand_id
1 'polypeptide(L)'
;MSYLPDSHLWLESLDDPAVDGWVAAQNSHTRSVLDSDARYAPLQQDILAHLRDTRQIPFFSEHAGWLYNFHQDEHHPRGIYRRTTLADYQAATQQWQTVLDVDAIAAAAGKDWYLDGVAHCTVAPTRVLVHLSEGGGDASLAWEYDLESASWLEQGFRFPHGKNHIAWRDPDSVLVCPGWKGAPLTRSGYPSEVWLVERGVDGQHQWQQLFVAPQDAMMVAAWRYLDGPDGTLDLIEAADGFYSKTYHLIDAALQTHPLPLPPKADIEAYLHGQFIVKLAEDWDWQGEHHAAGSLLAVPLAQLLGDAGRVQQLVAPAARLAVESVETTCSSVVVNLIDNVRSRLLAFDWQDNGWQPRSLPVPDSGVIEFADQPWNSNVLCYSFSDFLTPTGLYRLDVATGEQHCLRQQPAAFDASRFVAEQCWAKAADGVEIPYFVVRAHDAVLDGRTPTLLYGYGGFEVPMMPYYVENFGAHWLEQGGAFVLACIRGGGEFGPGWHQAAQGIKRPVSFDDFCSVAEVLIASGLTAPDKLGIEGGSNGGLLVAACMVRRPELFKAVVCEVPLLDMLRYTELLAGASWIDEYGDPANPDEAAALLAYSPYHQLQADVHYPLPLFTTSTRDDRVHPGHARKMVARMQQLGHAALLLETDAGGHTGNAGQEQTAAELARVLVYLYQQLMD
;
A
#
# COMPACT_ATOMS: atom_id res chain seq x y z
N MET A 1 -22.65 -7.87 27.67
CA MET A 1 -23.34 -6.56 27.83
C MET A 1 -24.36 -6.44 26.73
N SER A 2 -25.63 -6.11 26.99
CA SER A 2 -26.58 -5.81 25.90
C SER A 2 -26.29 -4.39 25.44
N TYR A 3 -25.62 -4.27 24.30
CA TYR A 3 -25.46 -2.98 23.63
C TYR A 3 -26.84 -2.46 23.21
N LEU A 4 -27.07 -1.15 23.36
CA LEU A 4 -28.25 -0.50 22.78
C LEU A 4 -28.19 -0.78 21.25
N PRO A 5 -29.34 -1.03 20.59
CA PRO A 5 -29.37 -1.22 19.15
C PRO A 5 -28.69 -0.03 18.46
N ASP A 6 -27.73 -0.31 17.59
CA ASP A 6 -27.06 0.73 16.81
C ASP A 6 -28.07 1.35 15.83
N SER A 7 -28.42 2.60 16.06
CA SER A 7 -29.40 3.33 15.26
C SER A 7 -28.90 3.70 13.85
N HIS A 8 -27.62 3.46 13.56
CA HIS A 8 -26.98 3.85 12.31
C HIS A 8 -26.62 2.66 11.40
N LEU A 9 -27.03 1.42 11.74
CA LEU A 9 -26.77 0.22 10.92
C LEU A 9 -27.26 0.36 9.46
N TRP A 10 -28.32 1.13 9.23
CA TRP A 10 -28.85 1.36 7.88
C TRP A 10 -27.83 2.04 6.95
N LEU A 11 -26.85 2.78 7.50
CA LEU A 11 -25.77 3.43 6.73
C LEU A 11 -24.71 2.45 6.21
N GLU A 12 -24.79 1.19 6.61
CA GLU A 12 -23.94 0.11 6.05
C GLU A 12 -24.46 -0.43 4.70
N SER A 13 -25.67 -0.03 4.27
CA SER A 13 -26.16 -0.44 2.96
C SER A 13 -25.39 0.28 1.83
N LEU A 14 -25.00 -0.47 0.79
CA LEU A 14 -24.36 0.08 -0.41
C LEU A 14 -25.37 0.41 -1.53
N ASP A 15 -26.58 -0.16 -1.47
CA ASP A 15 -27.58 -0.07 -2.53
C ASP A 15 -28.92 0.54 -2.08
N ASP A 16 -28.97 1.20 -0.91
CA ASP A 16 -30.19 1.80 -0.38
C ASP A 16 -30.32 3.28 -0.79
N PRO A 17 -31.34 3.68 -1.57
CA PRO A 17 -31.55 5.06 -1.95
C PRO A 17 -31.67 6.05 -0.78
N ALA A 18 -32.05 5.60 0.41
CA ALA A 18 -32.06 6.43 1.61
C ALA A 18 -30.64 6.80 2.06
N VAL A 19 -29.69 5.86 1.92
CA VAL A 19 -28.27 6.11 2.17
C VAL A 19 -27.70 7.06 1.13
N ASP A 20 -27.99 6.85 -0.14
CA ASP A 20 -27.57 7.74 -1.23
C ASP A 20 -28.05 9.18 -0.99
N GLY A 21 -29.30 9.34 -0.58
CA GLY A 21 -29.88 10.65 -0.24
C GLY A 21 -29.19 11.32 0.94
N TRP A 22 -28.84 10.54 1.97
CA TRP A 22 -28.12 11.05 3.14
C TRP A 22 -26.69 11.45 2.78
N VAL A 23 -25.97 10.61 2.05
CA VAL A 23 -24.60 10.88 1.56
C VAL A 23 -24.58 12.14 0.68
N ALA A 24 -25.53 12.26 -0.26
CA ALA A 24 -25.63 13.44 -1.11
C ALA A 24 -25.84 14.73 -0.30
N ALA A 25 -26.64 14.67 0.78
CA ALA A 25 -26.83 15.82 1.67
C ALA A 25 -25.54 16.18 2.44
N GLN A 26 -24.80 15.20 2.97
CA GLN A 26 -23.50 15.42 3.63
C GLN A 26 -22.48 16.01 2.65
N ASN A 27 -22.35 15.42 1.46
CA ASN A 27 -21.47 15.92 0.41
C ASN A 27 -21.79 17.37 0.01
N SER A 28 -23.09 17.69 -0.14
CA SER A 28 -23.54 19.05 -0.47
C SER A 28 -23.15 20.04 0.63
N HIS A 29 -23.32 19.65 1.90
CA HIS A 29 -22.90 20.47 3.04
C HIS A 29 -21.38 20.70 3.04
N THR A 30 -20.58 19.63 2.96
CA THR A 30 -19.11 19.70 2.96
C THR A 30 -18.61 20.57 1.80
N ARG A 31 -19.12 20.34 0.58
CA ARG A 31 -18.77 21.18 -0.58
C ARG A 31 -19.17 22.63 -0.39
N SER A 32 -20.33 22.91 0.21
CA SER A 32 -20.74 24.30 0.48
C SER A 32 -19.80 25.03 1.44
N VAL A 33 -19.13 24.31 2.35
CA VAL A 33 -18.13 24.85 3.27
C VAL A 33 -16.79 25.05 2.57
N LEU A 34 -16.31 24.04 1.83
CA LEU A 34 -14.96 24.01 1.30
C LEU A 34 -14.84 24.65 -0.09
N ASP A 35 -15.76 24.35 -1.01
CA ASP A 35 -15.69 24.84 -2.39
C ASP A 35 -16.03 26.33 -2.50
N SER A 36 -16.70 26.92 -1.49
CA SER A 36 -16.98 28.36 -1.42
C SER A 36 -15.77 29.20 -1.01
N ASP A 37 -14.71 28.57 -0.50
CA ASP A 37 -13.45 29.25 -0.16
C ASP A 37 -12.75 29.71 -1.44
N ALA A 38 -12.29 30.95 -1.46
CA ALA A 38 -11.64 31.54 -2.63
C ALA A 38 -10.34 30.81 -3.04
N ARG A 39 -9.75 30.06 -2.12
CA ARG A 39 -8.52 29.28 -2.36
C ARG A 39 -8.79 27.97 -3.10
N TYR A 40 -10.02 27.41 -3.05
CA TYR A 40 -10.34 26.10 -3.59
C TYR A 40 -10.05 25.99 -5.11
N ALA A 41 -10.64 26.84 -5.91
CA ALA A 41 -10.51 26.74 -7.37
C ALA A 41 -9.06 26.95 -7.88
N PRO A 42 -8.28 27.91 -7.37
CA PRO A 42 -6.85 28.01 -7.69
C PRO A 42 -6.06 26.77 -7.29
N LEU A 43 -6.23 26.24 -6.07
CA LEU A 43 -5.55 25.04 -5.60
C LEU A 43 -5.86 23.82 -6.49
N GLN A 44 -7.13 23.60 -6.81
CA GLN A 44 -7.52 22.51 -7.70
C GLN A 44 -6.84 22.61 -9.06
N GLN A 45 -6.77 23.82 -9.63
CA GLN A 45 -6.13 24.05 -10.92
C GLN A 45 -4.63 23.81 -10.87
N ASP A 46 -3.95 24.29 -9.82
CA ASP A 46 -2.50 24.12 -9.65
C ASP A 46 -2.15 22.64 -9.44
N ILE A 47 -2.87 21.94 -8.57
CA ILE A 47 -2.68 20.50 -8.33
C ILE A 47 -2.94 19.70 -9.61
N LEU A 48 -4.02 20.01 -10.35
CA LEU A 48 -4.33 19.34 -11.62
C LEU A 48 -3.25 19.59 -12.67
N ALA A 49 -2.73 20.82 -12.77
CA ALA A 49 -1.64 21.16 -13.66
C ALA A 49 -0.37 20.39 -13.31
N HIS A 50 -0.12 20.19 -12.02
CA HIS A 50 1.01 19.42 -11.52
C HIS A 50 0.85 17.91 -11.85
N LEU A 51 -0.32 17.32 -11.60
CA LEU A 51 -0.61 15.92 -11.96
C LEU A 51 -0.52 15.65 -13.48
N ARG A 52 -0.78 16.68 -14.31
CA ARG A 52 -0.68 16.63 -15.77
C ARG A 52 0.67 17.08 -16.34
N ASP A 53 1.64 17.38 -15.46
CA ASP A 53 2.95 17.81 -15.92
C ASP A 53 3.66 16.66 -16.66
N THR A 54 3.90 16.84 -17.94
CA THR A 54 4.56 15.85 -18.81
C THR A 54 6.03 15.62 -18.47
N ARG A 55 6.61 16.42 -17.56
CA ARG A 55 7.96 16.25 -17.01
C ARG A 55 8.00 15.29 -15.82
N GLN A 56 6.85 14.86 -15.31
CA GLN A 56 6.78 13.78 -14.32
C GLN A 56 7.45 12.52 -14.83
N ILE A 57 8.04 11.72 -13.94
CA ILE A 57 8.73 10.49 -14.33
C ILE A 57 7.69 9.47 -14.85
N PRO A 58 7.75 9.06 -16.12
CA PRO A 58 6.95 7.94 -16.59
C PRO A 58 7.61 6.64 -16.12
N PHE A 59 7.30 6.21 -14.89
CA PHE A 59 7.74 4.91 -14.38
C PHE A 59 7.32 3.80 -15.33
N PHE A 60 8.15 2.77 -15.45
CA PHE A 60 7.96 1.71 -16.45
C PHE A 60 8.24 0.33 -15.86
N SER A 61 7.69 -0.69 -16.54
CA SER A 61 8.16 -2.07 -16.46
C SER A 61 8.95 -2.45 -17.72
N GLU A 62 10.03 -3.24 -17.60
CA GLU A 62 10.87 -3.65 -18.71
C GLU A 62 10.61 -5.11 -19.10
N HIS A 63 10.06 -5.32 -20.31
CA HIS A 63 9.79 -6.65 -20.86
C HIS A 63 10.33 -6.76 -22.31
N ALA A 64 11.20 -7.75 -22.54
CA ALA A 64 11.78 -8.06 -23.86
C ALA A 64 12.39 -6.84 -24.58
N GLY A 65 13.06 -5.95 -23.82
CA GLY A 65 13.72 -4.75 -24.34
C GLY A 65 12.79 -3.56 -24.62
N TRP A 66 11.51 -3.68 -24.29
CA TRP A 66 10.55 -2.58 -24.28
C TRP A 66 10.29 -2.09 -22.87
N LEU A 67 10.17 -0.77 -22.70
CA LEU A 67 9.72 -0.11 -21.49
C LEU A 67 8.24 0.21 -21.62
N TYR A 68 7.41 -0.33 -20.74
CA TYR A 68 5.96 -0.14 -20.73
C TYR A 68 5.57 0.83 -19.62
N ASN A 69 4.62 1.72 -19.92
CA ASN A 69 4.13 2.74 -18.98
C ASN A 69 2.64 2.93 -19.11
N PHE A 70 1.96 3.09 -17.99
CA PHE A 70 0.59 3.59 -17.97
C PHE A 70 0.61 5.12 -17.91
N HIS A 71 -0.22 5.78 -18.75
CA HIS A 71 -0.25 7.23 -18.87
C HIS A 71 -1.68 7.75 -18.96
N GLN A 72 -1.97 8.77 -18.17
CA GLN A 72 -3.22 9.52 -18.22
C GLN A 72 -2.96 10.97 -18.63
N ASP A 73 -3.86 11.54 -19.42
CA ASP A 73 -3.88 12.95 -19.82
C ASP A 73 -5.32 13.44 -20.04
N GLU A 74 -5.49 14.68 -20.52
CA GLU A 74 -6.80 15.25 -20.78
C GLU A 74 -7.59 14.55 -21.89
N HIS A 75 -6.91 13.84 -22.79
CA HIS A 75 -7.51 13.11 -23.91
C HIS A 75 -7.80 11.65 -23.56
N HIS A 76 -7.09 11.13 -22.58
CA HIS A 76 -7.17 9.75 -22.09
C HIS A 76 -7.33 9.75 -20.57
N PRO A 77 -8.47 10.18 -20.04
CA PRO A 77 -8.70 10.25 -18.59
C PRO A 77 -8.71 8.88 -17.91
N ARG A 78 -9.02 7.79 -18.64
CA ARG A 78 -8.89 6.40 -18.13
C ARG A 78 -7.52 5.81 -18.41
N GLY A 79 -6.75 6.45 -19.29
CA GLY A 79 -5.37 6.17 -19.58
C GLY A 79 -5.11 5.27 -20.78
N ILE A 80 -3.86 5.30 -21.18
CA ILE A 80 -3.30 4.41 -22.20
C ILE A 80 -2.14 3.61 -21.62
N TYR A 81 -2.02 2.35 -22.06
CA TYR A 81 -0.81 1.57 -21.86
C TYR A 81 0.06 1.73 -23.10
N ARG A 82 1.29 2.20 -22.92
CA ARG A 82 2.20 2.59 -23.98
C ARG A 82 3.58 1.99 -23.78
N ARG A 83 4.39 1.91 -24.85
CA ARG A 83 5.75 1.39 -24.78
C ARG A 83 6.75 2.27 -25.50
N THR A 84 8.02 2.16 -25.12
CA THR A 84 9.14 2.84 -25.76
C THR A 84 10.42 1.99 -25.64
N THR A 85 11.49 2.36 -26.34
CA THR A 85 12.81 1.76 -26.11
C THR A 85 13.58 2.54 -25.04
N LEU A 86 14.59 1.93 -24.41
CA LEU A 86 15.44 2.64 -23.43
C LEU A 86 16.15 3.85 -24.09
N ALA A 87 16.56 3.73 -25.36
CA ALA A 87 17.20 4.83 -26.08
C ALA A 87 16.24 6.01 -26.29
N ASP A 88 15.00 5.75 -26.70
CA ASP A 88 13.97 6.78 -26.86
C ASP A 88 13.52 7.34 -25.50
N TYR A 89 13.45 6.51 -24.46
CA TYR A 89 13.17 6.96 -23.11
C TYR A 89 14.20 7.97 -22.60
N GLN A 90 15.50 7.74 -22.89
CA GLN A 90 16.60 8.63 -22.52
C GLN A 90 16.71 9.87 -23.42
N ALA A 91 16.09 9.87 -24.60
CA ALA A 91 16.13 11.00 -25.52
C ALA A 91 15.44 12.25 -24.93
N ALA A 92 15.84 13.44 -25.40
CA ALA A 92 15.24 14.71 -24.98
C ALA A 92 13.75 14.80 -25.31
N THR A 93 13.34 14.19 -26.43
CA THR A 93 11.93 14.03 -26.80
C THR A 93 11.61 12.54 -26.89
N GLN A 94 10.84 12.07 -25.91
CA GLN A 94 10.45 10.66 -25.83
C GLN A 94 9.45 10.30 -26.94
N GLN A 95 9.63 9.12 -27.53
CA GLN A 95 8.71 8.55 -28.50
C GLN A 95 8.00 7.37 -27.86
N TRP A 96 6.68 7.46 -27.71
CA TRP A 96 5.84 6.42 -27.14
C TRP A 96 4.90 5.84 -28.19
N GLN A 97 4.75 4.52 -28.17
CA GLN A 97 3.76 3.79 -28.96
C GLN A 97 2.62 3.33 -28.03
N THR A 98 1.40 3.80 -28.26
CA THR A 98 0.22 3.27 -27.58
C THR A 98 -0.03 1.84 -28.01
N VAL A 99 -0.20 0.93 -27.04
CA VAL A 99 -0.49 -0.49 -27.27
C VAL A 99 -1.87 -0.90 -26.73
N LEU A 100 -2.43 -0.13 -25.80
CA LEU A 100 -3.79 -0.33 -25.29
C LEU A 100 -4.39 1.03 -24.95
N ASP A 101 -5.62 1.27 -25.38
CA ASP A 101 -6.39 2.49 -25.09
C ASP A 101 -7.58 2.11 -24.20
N VAL A 102 -7.51 2.47 -22.90
CA VAL A 102 -8.52 2.11 -21.90
C VAL A 102 -9.81 2.89 -22.12
N ASP A 103 -9.73 4.15 -22.59
CA ASP A 103 -10.90 4.96 -22.90
C ASP A 103 -11.70 4.36 -24.06
N ALA A 104 -11.02 3.94 -25.13
CA ALA A 104 -11.66 3.28 -26.26
C ALA A 104 -12.29 1.93 -25.86
N ILE A 105 -11.62 1.13 -25.02
CA ILE A 105 -12.12 -0.16 -24.53
C ILE A 105 -13.35 0.04 -23.65
N ALA A 106 -13.31 0.96 -22.71
CA ALA A 106 -14.40 1.28 -21.82
C ALA A 106 -15.64 1.79 -22.60
N ALA A 107 -15.41 2.68 -23.56
CA ALA A 107 -16.48 3.20 -24.45
C ALA A 107 -17.12 2.09 -25.29
N ALA A 108 -16.31 1.21 -25.89
CA ALA A 108 -16.81 0.11 -26.71
C ALA A 108 -17.63 -0.90 -25.89
N ALA A 109 -17.26 -1.11 -24.63
CA ALA A 109 -17.97 -2.01 -23.70
C ALA A 109 -19.18 -1.34 -23.03
N GLY A 110 -19.27 -0.01 -23.04
CA GLY A 110 -20.28 0.76 -22.27
C GLY A 110 -20.09 0.57 -20.77
N LYS A 111 -18.83 0.45 -20.31
CA LYS A 111 -18.44 0.14 -18.93
C LYS A 111 -17.52 1.22 -18.34
N ASP A 112 -17.55 1.33 -17.02
CA ASP A 112 -16.69 2.23 -16.25
C ASP A 112 -15.36 1.53 -15.89
N TRP A 113 -14.61 1.10 -16.91
CA TRP A 113 -13.36 0.35 -16.72
C TRP A 113 -12.15 1.26 -16.60
N TYR A 114 -11.28 0.87 -15.67
CA TYR A 114 -9.94 1.41 -15.44
C TYR A 114 -8.92 0.29 -15.51
N LEU A 115 -7.70 0.59 -15.92
CA LEU A 115 -6.61 -0.38 -15.91
C LEU A 115 -6.15 -0.61 -14.47
N ASP A 116 -6.26 -1.87 -14.01
CA ASP A 116 -5.77 -2.34 -12.72
C ASP A 116 -4.34 -2.90 -12.83
N GLY A 117 -4.02 -3.52 -13.97
CA GLY A 117 -2.68 -4.03 -14.24
C GLY A 117 -2.54 -4.72 -15.58
N VAL A 118 -1.29 -5.03 -15.95
CA VAL A 118 -0.94 -5.81 -17.12
C VAL A 118 0.11 -6.86 -16.74
N ALA A 119 -0.28 -8.14 -16.75
CA ALA A 119 0.61 -9.24 -16.44
C ALA A 119 1.21 -9.82 -17.72
N HIS A 120 2.52 -9.62 -17.94
CA HIS A 120 3.25 -10.13 -19.10
C HIS A 120 3.57 -11.63 -18.98
N CYS A 121 3.41 -12.38 -20.08
CA CYS A 121 3.92 -13.72 -20.15
C CYS A 121 5.43 -13.66 -20.44
N THR A 122 6.26 -14.12 -19.50
CA THR A 122 7.73 -13.97 -19.59
C THR A 122 8.35 -14.60 -20.84
N VAL A 123 7.83 -15.76 -21.25
CA VAL A 123 8.34 -16.51 -22.43
C VAL A 123 7.63 -16.17 -23.73
N ALA A 124 6.56 -15.39 -23.69
CA ALA A 124 5.85 -14.84 -24.85
C ALA A 124 5.44 -13.39 -24.56
N PRO A 125 6.38 -12.45 -24.55
CA PRO A 125 6.22 -11.12 -23.95
C PRO A 125 5.23 -10.21 -24.68
N THR A 126 4.78 -10.56 -25.88
CA THR A 126 3.67 -9.87 -26.57
C THR A 126 2.30 -10.25 -26.01
N ARG A 127 2.20 -11.40 -25.30
CA ARG A 127 0.97 -11.84 -24.65
C ARG A 127 0.88 -11.35 -23.24
N VAL A 128 -0.24 -10.73 -22.93
CA VAL A 128 -0.50 -10.17 -21.59
C VAL A 128 -1.90 -10.52 -21.13
N LEU A 129 -2.08 -10.62 -19.81
CA LEU A 129 -3.39 -10.51 -19.19
C LEU A 129 -3.60 -9.06 -18.78
N VAL A 130 -4.63 -8.44 -19.35
CA VAL A 130 -5.04 -7.08 -19.02
C VAL A 130 -6.10 -7.18 -17.92
N HIS A 131 -5.82 -6.57 -16.79
CA HIS A 131 -6.72 -6.47 -15.65
C HIS A 131 -7.49 -5.16 -15.74
N LEU A 132 -8.83 -5.26 -15.75
CA LEU A 132 -9.71 -4.08 -15.79
C LEU A 132 -10.65 -4.11 -14.59
N SER A 133 -10.59 -3.06 -13.76
CA SER A 133 -11.50 -2.87 -12.63
C SER A 133 -12.67 -1.97 -12.98
N GLU A 134 -13.82 -2.16 -12.36
CA GLU A 134 -14.99 -1.30 -12.51
C GLU A 134 -14.92 -0.19 -11.46
N GLY A 135 -14.75 1.06 -11.93
CA GLY A 135 -14.63 2.23 -11.07
C GLY A 135 -13.36 2.35 -10.25
N GLY A 136 -12.34 1.49 -10.49
CA GLY A 136 -11.05 1.54 -9.77
C GLY A 136 -11.02 0.81 -8.43
N GLY A 137 -11.93 -0.15 -8.18
CA GLY A 137 -11.90 -1.04 -7.01
C GLY A 137 -10.83 -2.13 -7.13
N ASP A 138 -10.60 -2.90 -6.05
CA ASP A 138 -9.61 -4.00 -5.99
C ASP A 138 -10.01 -5.22 -6.85
N ALA A 139 -11.30 -5.38 -7.14
CA ALA A 139 -11.77 -6.47 -8.00
C ALA A 139 -11.59 -6.12 -9.47
N SER A 140 -11.07 -7.07 -10.26
CA SER A 140 -10.85 -6.88 -11.69
C SER A 140 -11.21 -8.13 -12.50
N LEU A 141 -11.53 -7.96 -13.78
CA LEU A 141 -11.51 -9.04 -14.76
C LEU A 141 -10.11 -9.15 -15.36
N ALA A 142 -9.76 -10.33 -15.91
CA ALA A 142 -8.47 -10.51 -16.59
C ALA A 142 -8.69 -11.16 -17.95
N TRP A 143 -8.32 -10.46 -19.03
CA TRP A 143 -8.48 -10.94 -20.39
C TRP A 143 -7.16 -10.91 -21.16
N GLU A 144 -6.93 -11.93 -21.98
CA GLU A 144 -5.72 -12.06 -22.76
C GLU A 144 -5.74 -11.14 -23.99
N TYR A 145 -4.63 -10.41 -24.16
CA TYR A 145 -4.42 -9.43 -25.20
C TYR A 145 -3.04 -9.64 -25.85
N ASP A 146 -2.94 -9.39 -27.13
CA ASP A 146 -1.66 -9.40 -27.86
C ASP A 146 -1.23 -7.97 -28.17
N LEU A 147 -0.08 -7.58 -27.63
CA LEU A 147 0.46 -6.22 -27.72
C LEU A 147 1.01 -5.90 -29.13
N GLU A 148 1.33 -6.91 -29.96
CA GLU A 148 1.86 -6.69 -31.31
C GLU A 148 0.72 -6.42 -32.29
N SER A 149 -0.31 -7.25 -32.26
CA SER A 149 -1.52 -7.06 -33.08
C SER A 149 -2.50 -6.04 -32.52
N ALA A 150 -2.26 -5.55 -31.28
CA ALA A 150 -3.12 -4.64 -30.53
C ALA A 150 -4.57 -5.13 -30.49
N SER A 151 -4.78 -6.41 -30.13
CA SER A 151 -6.11 -7.03 -30.15
C SER A 151 -6.31 -8.07 -29.05
N TRP A 152 -7.59 -8.22 -28.65
CA TRP A 152 -8.02 -9.32 -27.79
C TRP A 152 -7.91 -10.64 -28.55
N LEU A 153 -7.35 -11.67 -27.90
CA LEU A 153 -7.30 -13.01 -28.48
C LEU A 153 -8.68 -13.66 -28.42
N GLU A 154 -9.19 -14.15 -29.58
CA GLU A 154 -10.52 -14.78 -29.65
C GLU A 154 -10.61 -16.03 -28.78
N GLN A 155 -9.54 -16.83 -28.74
CA GLN A 155 -9.42 -18.05 -27.92
C GLN A 155 -8.49 -17.82 -26.72
N GLY A 156 -8.32 -16.56 -26.31
CA GLY A 156 -7.50 -16.17 -25.16
C GLY A 156 -8.16 -16.51 -23.83
N PHE A 157 -7.36 -16.48 -22.79
CA PHE A 157 -7.87 -16.58 -21.43
C PHE A 157 -8.79 -15.40 -21.10
N ARG A 158 -9.92 -15.71 -20.46
CA ARG A 158 -10.89 -14.69 -20.02
C ARG A 158 -11.47 -15.07 -18.68
N PHE A 159 -11.13 -14.29 -17.66
CA PHE A 159 -11.57 -14.50 -16.29
C PHE A 159 -12.54 -13.40 -15.87
N PRO A 160 -13.65 -13.78 -15.19
CA PRO A 160 -14.67 -12.81 -14.75
C PRO A 160 -14.13 -11.83 -13.71
N HIS A 161 -14.89 -10.75 -13.50
CA HIS A 161 -14.63 -9.75 -12.47
C HIS A 161 -14.71 -10.35 -11.06
N GLY A 162 -13.67 -10.12 -10.26
CA GLY A 162 -13.51 -10.61 -8.90
C GLY A 162 -12.12 -10.31 -8.35
N LYS A 163 -11.89 -10.60 -7.07
CA LYS A 163 -10.56 -10.49 -6.45
C LYS A 163 -9.71 -11.71 -6.82
N ASN A 164 -9.42 -11.84 -8.11
CA ASN A 164 -8.71 -12.98 -8.67
C ASN A 164 -7.21 -12.86 -8.43
N HIS A 165 -6.52 -13.99 -8.24
CA HIS A 165 -5.08 -14.06 -8.40
C HIS A 165 -4.74 -14.97 -9.60
N ILE A 166 -3.95 -14.49 -10.56
CA ILE A 166 -3.64 -15.19 -11.80
C ILE A 166 -2.17 -15.03 -12.12
N ALA A 167 -1.46 -16.14 -12.29
CA ALA A 167 -0.05 -16.15 -12.67
C ALA A 167 0.16 -16.92 -13.97
N TRP A 168 0.90 -16.34 -14.92
CA TRP A 168 1.34 -17.07 -16.11
C TRP A 168 2.25 -18.23 -15.71
N ARG A 169 2.00 -19.39 -16.26
CA ARG A 169 2.89 -20.54 -16.19
C ARG A 169 3.72 -20.65 -17.45
N ASP A 170 3.06 -20.52 -18.59
CA ASP A 170 3.64 -20.45 -19.93
C ASP A 170 2.57 -19.87 -20.90
N PRO A 171 2.83 -19.70 -22.23
CA PRO A 171 1.87 -19.13 -23.17
C PRO A 171 0.53 -19.88 -23.27
N ASP A 172 0.51 -21.14 -22.86
CA ASP A 172 -0.64 -22.03 -23.01
C ASP A 172 -1.22 -22.47 -21.66
N SER A 173 -0.67 -21.97 -20.53
CA SER A 173 -1.20 -22.29 -19.21
C SER A 173 -1.03 -21.19 -18.18
N VAL A 174 -1.99 -21.08 -17.27
CA VAL A 174 -2.01 -20.15 -16.14
C VAL A 174 -2.42 -20.85 -14.84
N LEU A 175 -1.90 -20.39 -13.72
CA LEU A 175 -2.41 -20.72 -12.38
C LEU A 175 -3.47 -19.68 -12.02
N VAL A 176 -4.64 -20.13 -11.59
CA VAL A 176 -5.80 -19.28 -11.32
C VAL A 176 -6.34 -19.55 -9.93
N CYS A 177 -6.46 -18.51 -9.13
CA CYS A 177 -7.20 -18.51 -7.87
C CYS A 177 -8.47 -17.67 -8.08
N PRO A 178 -9.65 -18.32 -8.27
CA PRO A 178 -10.85 -17.63 -8.69
C PRO A 178 -11.51 -16.86 -7.55
N GLY A 179 -11.62 -15.53 -7.71
CA GLY A 179 -12.27 -14.61 -6.77
C GLY A 179 -13.61 -14.05 -7.25
N TRP A 180 -14.15 -14.54 -8.38
CA TRP A 180 -15.39 -14.03 -8.96
C TRP A 180 -16.65 -14.62 -8.34
N LYS A 181 -17.78 -13.96 -8.57
CA LYS A 181 -19.09 -14.40 -8.08
C LYS A 181 -19.44 -15.81 -8.57
N GLY A 182 -19.71 -16.72 -7.63
CA GLY A 182 -20.05 -18.11 -7.89
C GLY A 182 -18.86 -19.08 -7.79
N ALA A 183 -17.63 -18.58 -7.67
CA ALA A 183 -16.49 -19.39 -7.23
C ALA A 183 -16.56 -19.63 -5.71
N PRO A 184 -15.94 -20.72 -5.19
CA PRO A 184 -15.76 -20.89 -3.76
C PRO A 184 -14.85 -19.78 -3.20
N LEU A 185 -15.36 -19.07 -2.19
CA LEU A 185 -14.63 -17.98 -1.52
C LEU A 185 -14.47 -18.29 -0.03
N THR A 186 -13.44 -17.71 0.57
CA THR A 186 -13.24 -17.69 2.03
C THR A 186 -14.26 -16.76 2.72
N ARG A 187 -14.26 -16.76 4.05
CA ARG A 187 -15.09 -15.84 4.84
C ARG A 187 -14.77 -14.36 4.54
N SER A 188 -13.52 -14.06 4.19
CA SER A 188 -13.05 -12.70 3.85
C SER A 188 -13.33 -12.27 2.41
N GLY A 189 -13.98 -13.15 1.60
CA GLY A 189 -14.32 -12.87 0.21
C GLY A 189 -13.18 -13.05 -0.78
N TYR A 190 -12.08 -13.68 -0.37
CA TYR A 190 -10.92 -14.00 -1.21
C TYR A 190 -10.99 -15.42 -1.79
N PRO A 191 -10.16 -15.76 -2.80
CA PRO A 191 -10.08 -17.11 -3.35
C PRO A 191 -9.77 -18.19 -2.30
N SER A 192 -10.38 -19.37 -2.43
CA SER A 192 -10.11 -20.55 -1.61
C SER A 192 -9.53 -21.74 -2.36
N GLU A 193 -9.38 -21.63 -3.68
CA GLU A 193 -8.93 -22.72 -4.53
C GLU A 193 -7.85 -22.26 -5.51
N VAL A 194 -6.96 -23.21 -5.91
CA VAL A 194 -5.97 -23.01 -6.97
C VAL A 194 -6.24 -23.99 -8.09
N TRP A 195 -6.29 -23.48 -9.31
CA TRP A 195 -6.52 -24.23 -10.54
C TRP A 195 -5.38 -24.01 -11.54
N LEU A 196 -4.98 -25.08 -12.21
CA LEU A 196 -4.26 -25.00 -13.48
C LEU A 196 -5.30 -24.87 -14.60
N VAL A 197 -5.13 -23.88 -15.46
CA VAL A 197 -5.97 -23.70 -16.65
C VAL A 197 -5.09 -23.78 -17.87
N GLU A 198 -5.31 -24.82 -18.70
CA GLU A 198 -4.56 -25.04 -19.92
C GLU A 198 -5.41 -24.66 -21.14
N ARG A 199 -4.74 -24.09 -22.14
CA ARG A 199 -5.38 -23.71 -23.39
C ARG A 199 -5.86 -24.95 -24.13
N GLY A 200 -7.15 -25.04 -24.31
CA GLY A 200 -7.77 -26.12 -25.07
C GLY A 200 -7.93 -25.80 -26.54
N VAL A 201 -8.21 -26.84 -27.33
CA VAL A 201 -8.56 -26.69 -28.72
C VAL A 201 -9.96 -26.06 -28.81
N ASP A 202 -10.20 -25.20 -29.79
CA ASP A 202 -11.48 -24.51 -30.03
C ASP A 202 -11.94 -23.57 -28.87
N GLY A 203 -10.98 -23.01 -28.08
CA GLY A 203 -11.27 -22.06 -27.02
C GLY A 203 -11.90 -22.66 -25.76
N GLN A 204 -12.02 -23.98 -25.68
CA GLN A 204 -12.42 -24.68 -24.46
C GLN A 204 -11.20 -25.01 -23.63
N HIS A 205 -10.94 -24.19 -22.61
CA HIS A 205 -9.82 -24.40 -21.68
C HIS A 205 -10.07 -25.60 -20.78
N GLN A 206 -9.00 -26.34 -20.46
CA GLN A 206 -9.04 -27.45 -19.52
C GLN A 206 -8.70 -26.93 -18.12
N TRP A 207 -9.48 -27.33 -17.14
CA TRP A 207 -9.35 -26.92 -15.75
C TRP A 207 -8.99 -28.11 -14.88
N GLN A 208 -7.88 -28.02 -14.15
CA GLN A 208 -7.47 -29.01 -13.16
C GLN A 208 -7.31 -28.33 -11.81
N GLN A 209 -8.08 -28.76 -10.81
CA GLN A 209 -7.94 -28.29 -9.44
C GLN A 209 -6.65 -28.83 -8.84
N LEU A 210 -5.79 -27.94 -8.33
CA LEU A 210 -4.51 -28.31 -7.72
C LEU A 210 -4.58 -28.27 -6.19
N PHE A 211 -5.36 -27.33 -5.64
CA PHE A 211 -5.41 -27.10 -4.19
C PHE A 211 -6.75 -26.53 -3.76
N VAL A 212 -7.16 -26.89 -2.55
CA VAL A 212 -8.30 -26.31 -1.84
C VAL A 212 -7.85 -25.97 -0.43
N ALA A 213 -7.96 -24.71 -0.05
CA ALA A 213 -7.64 -24.28 1.29
C ALA A 213 -8.63 -24.80 2.34
N PRO A 214 -8.24 -24.92 3.62
CA PRO A 214 -9.17 -25.09 4.72
C PRO A 214 -10.27 -24.02 4.71
N GLN A 215 -11.45 -24.34 5.25
CA GLN A 215 -12.60 -23.45 5.20
C GLN A 215 -12.40 -22.13 5.98
N ASP A 216 -11.54 -22.16 6.95
CA ASP A 216 -11.16 -21.03 7.82
C ASP A 216 -9.94 -20.25 7.31
N ALA A 217 -9.34 -20.65 6.19
CA ALA A 217 -8.27 -19.88 5.56
C ALA A 217 -8.74 -18.48 5.17
N MET A 218 -7.82 -17.53 5.18
CA MET A 218 -8.07 -16.17 4.74
C MET A 218 -8.09 -16.06 3.21
N MET A 219 -7.07 -16.62 2.52
CA MET A 219 -6.96 -16.60 1.06
C MET A 219 -5.96 -17.64 0.54
N VAL A 220 -5.98 -17.85 -0.79
CA VAL A 220 -4.91 -18.55 -1.50
C VAL A 220 -4.41 -17.72 -2.67
N ALA A 221 -3.11 -17.85 -2.96
CA ALA A 221 -2.46 -17.31 -4.14
C ALA A 221 -1.55 -18.39 -4.76
N ALA A 222 -1.21 -18.25 -6.03
CA ALA A 222 -0.27 -19.15 -6.69
C ALA A 222 0.72 -18.32 -7.52
N TRP A 223 2.01 -18.61 -7.36
CA TRP A 223 3.11 -17.86 -7.92
C TRP A 223 3.99 -18.73 -8.79
N ARG A 224 4.58 -18.13 -9.82
CA ARG A 224 5.67 -18.72 -10.56
C ARG A 224 6.95 -17.94 -10.34
N TYR A 225 7.93 -18.60 -9.76
CA TYR A 225 9.28 -18.08 -9.61
C TYR A 225 10.15 -18.52 -10.81
N LEU A 226 11.07 -17.64 -11.17
CA LEU A 226 12.04 -17.89 -12.23
C LEU A 226 13.44 -17.98 -11.63
N ASP A 227 14.19 -19.03 -11.95
CA ASP A 227 15.59 -19.25 -11.50
C ASP A 227 16.49 -19.33 -12.70
N GLY A 228 16.89 -18.16 -13.21
CA GLY A 228 17.64 -18.04 -14.45
C GLY A 228 16.83 -18.45 -15.70
N PRO A 229 17.47 -18.66 -16.85
CA PRO A 229 16.78 -18.82 -18.13
C PRO A 229 15.96 -20.10 -18.28
N ASP A 230 16.29 -21.15 -17.53
CA ASP A 230 15.70 -22.50 -17.71
C ASP A 230 15.04 -23.03 -16.42
N GLY A 231 15.22 -22.35 -15.29
CA GLY A 231 14.66 -22.75 -13.99
C GLY A 231 13.30 -22.10 -13.73
N THR A 232 12.30 -22.91 -13.34
CA THR A 232 10.99 -22.42 -12.91
C THR A 232 10.48 -23.21 -11.72
N LEU A 233 9.73 -22.54 -10.83
CA LEU A 233 9.12 -23.15 -9.68
C LEU A 233 7.71 -22.58 -9.49
N ASP A 234 6.72 -23.46 -9.39
CA ASP A 234 5.34 -23.08 -9.09
C ASP A 234 5.05 -23.32 -7.61
N LEU A 235 4.52 -22.30 -6.94
CA LEU A 235 4.29 -22.30 -5.50
C LEU A 235 2.87 -21.84 -5.18
N ILE A 236 2.23 -22.48 -4.22
CA ILE A 236 0.97 -22.04 -3.63
C ILE A 236 1.28 -21.43 -2.27
N GLU A 237 0.73 -20.26 -2.01
CA GLU A 237 0.62 -19.63 -0.71
C GLU A 237 -0.81 -19.77 -0.21
N ALA A 238 -1.00 -20.43 0.93
CA ALA A 238 -2.29 -20.52 1.61
C ALA A 238 -2.18 -19.76 2.93
N ALA A 239 -2.83 -18.62 3.01
CA ALA A 239 -2.84 -17.77 4.19
C ALA A 239 -3.97 -18.19 5.13
N ASP A 240 -3.63 -18.58 6.35
CA ASP A 240 -4.58 -18.88 7.42
C ASP A 240 -5.05 -17.59 8.11
N GLY A 241 -4.21 -16.55 8.09
CA GLY A 241 -4.46 -15.21 8.60
C GLY A 241 -3.63 -14.18 7.83
N PHE A 242 -3.65 -12.93 8.27
CA PHE A 242 -2.91 -11.86 7.60
C PHE A 242 -1.38 -12.05 7.68
N TYR A 243 -0.89 -12.61 8.78
CA TYR A 243 0.54 -12.82 9.04
C TYR A 243 0.94 -14.29 9.08
N SER A 244 0.01 -15.20 8.84
CA SER A 244 0.22 -16.63 8.99
C SER A 244 -0.14 -17.34 7.71
N LYS A 245 0.82 -18.09 7.14
CA LYS A 245 0.65 -18.74 5.87
C LYS A 245 1.43 -20.06 5.78
N THR A 246 1.02 -20.91 4.88
CA THR A 246 1.70 -22.15 4.52
C THR A 246 2.02 -22.13 3.03
N TYR A 247 3.15 -22.73 2.66
CA TYR A 247 3.61 -22.79 1.30
C TYR A 247 3.58 -24.23 0.78
N HIS A 248 3.14 -24.42 -0.46
CA HIS A 248 3.09 -25.72 -1.11
C HIS A 248 3.77 -25.66 -2.47
N LEU A 249 4.81 -26.48 -2.66
CA LEU A 249 5.45 -26.66 -3.95
C LEU A 249 4.53 -27.46 -4.87
N ILE A 250 4.37 -27.06 -6.13
CA ILE A 250 3.74 -27.82 -7.19
C ILE A 250 4.85 -28.55 -7.96
N ASP A 251 4.86 -29.88 -7.93
CA ASP A 251 5.84 -30.69 -8.65
C ASP A 251 5.50 -30.88 -10.14
N ALA A 252 6.40 -31.53 -10.89
CA ALA A 252 6.20 -31.80 -12.31
C ALA A 252 5.00 -32.75 -12.61
N ALA A 253 4.53 -33.50 -11.61
CA ALA A 253 3.34 -34.36 -11.72
C ALA A 253 2.08 -33.62 -11.25
N LEU A 254 2.16 -32.31 -11.02
CA LEU A 254 1.09 -31.45 -10.51
C LEU A 254 0.57 -31.87 -9.12
N GLN A 255 1.44 -32.48 -8.32
CA GLN A 255 1.15 -32.76 -6.92
C GLN A 255 1.67 -31.64 -6.04
N THR A 256 0.95 -31.32 -4.97
CA THR A 256 1.31 -30.26 -4.03
C THR A 256 2.01 -30.85 -2.81
N HIS A 257 3.14 -30.27 -2.42
CA HIS A 257 3.96 -30.68 -1.30
C HIS A 257 4.13 -29.53 -0.32
N PRO A 258 3.69 -29.63 0.94
CA PRO A 258 3.88 -28.55 1.91
C PRO A 258 5.37 -28.36 2.23
N LEU A 259 5.78 -27.10 2.31
CA LEU A 259 7.14 -26.73 2.72
C LEU A 259 7.17 -26.49 4.23
N PRO A 260 8.17 -27.01 4.95
CA PRO A 260 8.26 -26.92 6.42
C PRO A 260 8.84 -25.57 6.87
N LEU A 261 8.28 -24.46 6.40
CA LEU A 261 8.58 -23.11 6.87
C LEU A 261 7.69 -22.76 8.07
N PRO A 262 8.14 -21.87 8.97
CA PRO A 262 7.29 -21.40 10.06
C PRO A 262 6.12 -20.56 9.53
N PRO A 263 4.97 -20.51 10.23
CA PRO A 263 3.78 -19.82 9.71
C PRO A 263 3.96 -18.34 9.42
N LYS A 264 4.84 -17.64 10.17
CA LYS A 264 5.13 -16.22 9.97
C LYS A 264 6.44 -15.99 9.19
N ALA A 265 6.63 -16.78 8.15
CA ALA A 265 7.72 -16.63 7.21
C ALA A 265 7.20 -16.11 5.88
N ASP A 266 7.86 -15.11 5.31
CA ASP A 266 7.60 -14.60 3.97
C ASP A 266 8.68 -15.07 3.00
N ILE A 267 8.29 -15.72 1.90
CA ILE A 267 9.19 -15.99 0.78
C ILE A 267 9.26 -14.74 -0.08
N GLU A 268 10.36 -14.01 0.00
CA GLU A 268 10.59 -12.76 -0.73
C GLU A 268 11.06 -13.02 -2.17
N ALA A 269 11.89 -14.06 -2.38
CA ALA A 269 12.48 -14.36 -3.68
C ALA A 269 12.92 -15.83 -3.79
N TYR A 270 13.25 -16.25 -5.01
CA TYR A 270 13.86 -17.55 -5.31
C TYR A 270 15.01 -17.36 -6.30
N LEU A 271 16.22 -17.83 -5.97
CA LEU A 271 17.39 -17.73 -6.81
C LEU A 271 18.42 -18.82 -6.46
N HIS A 272 19.07 -19.42 -7.46
CA HIS A 272 20.06 -20.48 -7.30
C HIS A 272 19.57 -21.66 -6.45
N GLY A 273 18.30 -22.06 -6.66
CA GLY A 273 17.69 -23.17 -5.92
C GLY A 273 17.42 -22.87 -4.44
N GLN A 274 17.40 -21.61 -4.05
CA GLN A 274 17.18 -21.20 -2.66
C GLN A 274 16.04 -20.18 -2.57
N PHE A 275 15.18 -20.35 -1.58
CA PHE A 275 14.25 -19.32 -1.15
C PHE A 275 14.97 -18.29 -0.29
N ILE A 276 14.66 -17.03 -0.51
CA ILE A 276 15.03 -15.92 0.36
C ILE A 276 13.83 -15.67 1.26
N VAL A 277 14.00 -15.90 2.56
CA VAL A 277 12.91 -15.98 3.53
C VAL A 277 13.11 -14.93 4.62
N LYS A 278 12.11 -14.07 4.82
CA LYS A 278 12.02 -13.14 5.94
C LYS A 278 11.23 -13.79 7.08
N LEU A 279 11.71 -13.69 8.31
CA LEU A 279 11.07 -14.24 9.49
C LEU A 279 10.41 -13.16 10.34
N ALA A 280 9.12 -13.32 10.67
CA ALA A 280 8.45 -12.50 11.67
C ALA A 280 8.26 -13.21 13.02
N GLU A 281 8.76 -14.45 13.13
CA GLU A 281 8.85 -15.23 14.38
C GLU A 281 10.15 -16.02 14.42
N ASP A 282 10.53 -16.51 15.61
CA ASP A 282 11.68 -17.39 15.76
C ASP A 282 11.45 -18.74 15.09
N TRP A 283 12.48 -19.29 14.45
CA TRP A 283 12.44 -20.58 13.77
C TRP A 283 13.59 -21.47 14.20
N ASP A 284 13.24 -22.63 14.80
CA ASP A 284 14.19 -23.69 15.13
C ASP A 284 14.17 -24.76 14.04
N TRP A 285 15.26 -24.86 13.27
CA TRP A 285 15.37 -25.76 12.14
C TRP A 285 16.65 -26.58 12.19
N GLN A 286 16.53 -27.91 12.17
CA GLN A 286 17.66 -28.88 12.20
C GLN A 286 18.71 -28.60 13.27
N GLY A 287 18.30 -28.06 14.42
CA GLY A 287 19.17 -27.77 15.55
C GLY A 287 19.86 -26.39 15.51
N GLU A 288 19.58 -25.59 14.50
CA GLU A 288 19.96 -24.16 14.44
C GLU A 288 18.77 -23.28 14.80
N HIS A 289 19.02 -22.19 15.53
CA HIS A 289 18.02 -21.18 15.91
C HIS A 289 18.15 -19.94 15.03
N HIS A 290 17.03 -19.51 14.44
CA HIS A 290 16.94 -18.31 13.61
C HIS A 290 15.93 -17.35 14.24
N ALA A 291 16.39 -16.17 14.64
CA ALA A 291 15.55 -15.21 15.34
C ALA A 291 14.60 -14.44 14.38
N ALA A 292 13.46 -14.00 14.89
CA ALA A 292 12.56 -13.07 14.21
C ALA A 292 13.30 -11.81 13.71
N GLY A 293 12.95 -11.32 12.53
CA GLY A 293 13.63 -10.21 11.85
C GLY A 293 14.85 -10.63 11.00
N SER A 294 15.20 -11.93 10.98
CA SER A 294 16.25 -12.47 10.09
C SER A 294 15.77 -12.53 8.64
N LEU A 295 16.72 -12.32 7.70
CA LEU A 295 16.58 -12.72 6.30
C LEU A 295 17.50 -13.91 6.06
N LEU A 296 16.94 -14.99 5.53
CA LEU A 296 17.62 -16.29 5.37
C LEU A 296 17.62 -16.70 3.89
N ALA A 297 18.71 -17.35 3.45
CA ALA A 297 18.71 -18.12 2.22
C ALA A 297 18.54 -19.61 2.60
N VAL A 298 17.44 -20.19 2.16
CA VAL A 298 16.99 -21.54 2.53
C VAL A 298 16.99 -22.42 1.29
N PRO A 299 17.88 -23.43 1.16
CA PRO A 299 17.91 -24.32 0.01
C PRO A 299 16.60 -25.11 -0.10
N LEU A 300 15.95 -25.10 -1.28
CA LEU A 300 14.75 -25.90 -1.54
C LEU A 300 15.01 -27.39 -1.28
N ALA A 301 16.17 -27.91 -1.69
CA ALA A 301 16.57 -29.30 -1.45
C ALA A 301 16.49 -29.68 0.03
N GLN A 302 16.92 -28.76 0.94
CA GLN A 302 16.87 -29.01 2.38
C GLN A 302 15.43 -29.06 2.92
N LEU A 303 14.53 -28.22 2.39
CA LEU A 303 13.10 -28.27 2.74
C LEU A 303 12.42 -29.55 2.26
N LEU A 304 12.94 -30.17 1.21
CA LEU A 304 12.49 -31.45 0.67
C LEU A 304 13.16 -32.68 1.33
N GLY A 305 14.03 -32.47 2.33
CA GLY A 305 14.66 -33.53 3.12
C GLY A 305 16.07 -33.94 2.67
N ASP A 306 16.64 -33.26 1.70
CA ASP A 306 18.01 -33.47 1.24
C ASP A 306 19.03 -32.69 2.11
N ALA A 307 20.32 -32.87 1.81
CA ALA A 307 21.39 -32.12 2.47
C ALA A 307 21.41 -30.68 2.00
N GLY A 308 21.59 -29.76 2.94
CA GLY A 308 21.70 -28.33 2.69
C GLY A 308 22.05 -27.59 3.99
N ARG A 309 22.26 -26.30 3.91
CA ARG A 309 22.46 -25.43 5.06
C ARG A 309 21.79 -24.09 4.84
N VAL A 310 20.98 -23.66 5.79
CA VAL A 310 20.43 -22.31 5.84
C VAL A 310 21.57 -21.31 6.07
N GLN A 311 21.58 -20.23 5.28
CA GLN A 311 22.51 -19.13 5.48
C GLN A 311 21.74 -17.89 5.91
N GLN A 312 22.13 -17.28 7.01
CA GLN A 312 21.61 -15.98 7.42
C GLN A 312 22.26 -14.89 6.58
N LEU A 313 21.44 -14.16 5.81
CA LEU A 313 21.86 -13.02 5.00
C LEU A 313 21.86 -11.73 5.82
N VAL A 314 20.78 -11.49 6.58
CA VAL A 314 20.66 -10.34 7.47
C VAL A 314 20.29 -10.83 8.86
N ALA A 315 21.04 -10.38 9.86
CA ALA A 315 20.72 -10.60 11.28
C ALA A 315 19.83 -9.46 11.81
N PRO A 316 18.87 -9.74 12.70
CA PRO A 316 18.04 -8.69 13.31
C PRO A 316 18.89 -7.75 14.16
N ALA A 317 18.55 -6.45 14.16
CA ALA A 317 19.17 -5.45 15.01
C ALA A 317 18.12 -4.41 15.46
N ALA A 318 18.43 -3.66 16.53
CA ALA A 318 17.45 -2.84 17.24
C ALA A 318 16.75 -1.75 16.39
N ARG A 319 17.40 -1.26 15.34
CA ARG A 319 16.86 -0.19 14.45
C ARG A 319 17.04 -0.57 12.98
N LEU A 320 16.94 -1.86 12.69
CA LEU A 320 17.11 -2.41 11.36
C LEU A 320 15.92 -3.30 11.02
N ALA A 321 15.38 -3.12 9.81
CA ALA A 321 14.38 -4.01 9.24
C ALA A 321 14.74 -4.37 7.80
N VAL A 322 14.23 -5.49 7.30
CA VAL A 322 14.23 -5.82 5.87
C VAL A 322 12.96 -5.23 5.28
N GLU A 323 13.11 -4.31 4.33
CA GLU A 323 11.98 -3.66 3.65
C GLU A 323 11.53 -4.48 2.45
N SER A 324 12.45 -4.70 1.52
CA SER A 324 12.15 -5.41 0.28
C SER A 324 13.37 -6.15 -0.24
N VAL A 325 13.11 -7.17 -1.05
CA VAL A 325 14.13 -8.00 -1.66
C VAL A 325 13.85 -8.10 -3.15
N GLU A 326 14.89 -7.91 -3.96
CA GLU A 326 14.86 -8.12 -5.39
C GLU A 326 15.97 -9.08 -5.83
N THR A 327 15.79 -9.71 -6.98
CA THR A 327 16.80 -10.57 -7.56
C THR A 327 17.27 -10.03 -8.92
N THR A 328 18.56 -10.15 -9.15
CA THR A 328 19.14 -10.08 -10.49
C THR A 328 19.48 -11.50 -10.97
N CYS A 329 20.02 -11.65 -12.17
CA CYS A 329 20.41 -13.00 -12.64
C CYS A 329 21.55 -13.63 -11.81
N SER A 330 22.23 -12.88 -10.92
CA SER A 330 23.38 -13.40 -10.16
C SER A 330 23.39 -12.99 -8.67
N SER A 331 22.55 -12.08 -8.26
CA SER A 331 22.60 -11.51 -6.90
C SER A 331 21.21 -11.36 -6.31
N VAL A 332 21.13 -11.50 -5.00
CA VAL A 332 19.99 -11.04 -4.18
C VAL A 332 20.29 -9.62 -3.72
N VAL A 333 19.38 -8.67 -3.97
CA VAL A 333 19.52 -7.28 -3.52
C VAL A 333 18.48 -7.01 -2.46
N VAL A 334 18.94 -6.55 -1.31
CA VAL A 334 18.12 -6.29 -0.13
C VAL A 334 18.09 -4.80 0.16
N ASN A 335 16.89 -4.23 0.21
CA ASN A 335 16.66 -2.91 0.75
C ASN A 335 16.40 -3.03 2.25
N LEU A 336 17.26 -2.44 3.06
CA LEU A 336 17.14 -2.38 4.50
C LEU A 336 16.62 -1.02 4.93
N ILE A 337 15.76 -1.00 5.92
CA ILE A 337 15.50 0.21 6.73
C ILE A 337 16.54 0.23 7.85
N ASP A 338 17.47 1.17 7.78
CA ASP A 338 18.46 1.42 8.82
C ASP A 338 18.19 2.77 9.48
N ASN A 339 17.61 2.75 10.67
CA ASN A 339 17.18 3.96 11.37
C ASN A 339 16.25 4.86 10.53
N VAL A 340 15.24 4.26 9.90
CA VAL A 340 14.22 4.90 9.02
C VAL A 340 14.83 5.53 7.76
N ARG A 341 15.88 4.93 7.20
CA ARG A 341 16.49 5.29 5.91
C ARG A 341 16.83 4.03 5.14
N SER A 342 16.80 4.09 3.83
CA SER A 342 17.17 2.96 2.99
C SER A 342 18.67 2.72 2.95
N ARG A 343 19.04 1.43 2.94
CA ARG A 343 20.40 0.96 2.69
C ARG A 343 20.38 -0.30 1.84
N LEU A 344 21.02 -0.29 0.68
CA LEU A 344 21.08 -1.46 -0.20
C LEU A 344 22.31 -2.33 0.08
N LEU A 345 22.06 -3.64 0.16
CA LEU A 345 23.08 -4.68 0.14
C LEU A 345 22.81 -5.63 -1.03
N ALA A 346 23.85 -5.99 -1.78
CA ALA A 346 23.82 -7.12 -2.69
C ALA A 346 24.48 -8.33 -2.04
N PHE A 347 23.96 -9.51 -2.29
CA PHE A 347 24.52 -10.79 -1.91
C PHE A 347 24.82 -11.55 -3.21
N ASP A 348 26.10 -11.74 -3.51
CA ASP A 348 26.56 -12.43 -4.70
C ASP A 348 26.79 -13.91 -4.38
N TRP A 349 26.36 -14.82 -5.25
CA TRP A 349 26.57 -16.24 -5.10
C TRP A 349 28.00 -16.62 -5.48
N GLN A 350 28.81 -17.07 -4.49
CA GLN A 350 30.22 -17.44 -4.67
C GLN A 350 30.57 -18.64 -3.78
N ASP A 351 31.33 -19.60 -4.30
CA ASP A 351 31.84 -20.74 -3.54
C ASP A 351 30.77 -21.49 -2.73
N ASN A 352 29.56 -21.64 -3.29
CA ASN A 352 28.37 -22.25 -2.66
C ASN A 352 27.87 -21.50 -1.42
N GLY A 353 28.00 -20.17 -1.38
CA GLY A 353 27.46 -19.30 -0.35
C GLY A 353 27.24 -17.87 -0.83
N TRP A 354 26.43 -17.15 -0.10
CA TRP A 354 26.11 -15.74 -0.38
C TRP A 354 27.13 -14.82 0.30
N GLN A 355 27.72 -13.90 -0.45
CA GLN A 355 28.70 -12.93 0.04
C GLN A 355 28.13 -11.52 -0.02
N PRO A 356 28.02 -10.78 1.12
CA PRO A 356 27.47 -9.44 1.13
C PRO A 356 28.39 -8.39 0.52
N ARG A 357 27.79 -7.43 -0.17
CA ARG A 357 28.46 -6.27 -0.74
C ARG A 357 27.56 -5.04 -0.67
N SER A 358 28.09 -3.88 -0.26
CA SER A 358 27.37 -2.60 -0.31
C SER A 358 27.26 -2.11 -1.76
N LEU A 359 26.12 -1.50 -2.08
CA LEU A 359 25.89 -0.84 -3.35
C LEU A 359 26.13 0.68 -3.22
N PRO A 360 26.64 1.36 -4.26
CA PRO A 360 26.96 2.79 -4.23
C PRO A 360 25.71 3.64 -4.50
N VAL A 361 24.73 3.57 -3.60
CA VAL A 361 23.47 4.32 -3.67
C VAL A 361 23.43 5.43 -2.63
N PRO A 362 22.58 6.48 -2.78
CA PRO A 362 22.35 7.47 -1.75
C PRO A 362 21.91 6.84 -0.43
N ASP A 363 22.33 7.40 0.70
CA ASP A 363 22.08 6.89 2.07
C ASP A 363 21.26 7.85 2.95
N SER A 364 20.77 8.95 2.35
CA SER A 364 20.11 10.04 3.09
C SER A 364 18.57 10.01 3.02
N GLY A 365 17.99 9.16 2.18
CA GLY A 365 16.55 9.13 1.90
C GLY A 365 15.99 7.72 1.81
N VAL A 366 15.03 7.56 0.93
CA VAL A 366 14.31 6.30 0.68
C VAL A 366 14.55 5.82 -0.73
N ILE A 367 14.79 4.53 -0.83
CA ILE A 367 14.90 3.79 -2.09
C ILE A 367 13.71 2.86 -2.19
N GLU A 368 13.04 2.90 -3.35
CA GLU A 368 12.01 1.93 -3.72
C GLU A 368 12.44 1.23 -5.00
N PHE A 369 12.33 -0.09 -5.02
CA PHE A 369 12.61 -0.84 -6.23
C PHE A 369 11.54 -0.54 -7.29
N ALA A 370 11.97 -0.22 -8.50
CA ALA A 370 11.12 -0.21 -9.67
C ALA A 370 11.12 -1.61 -10.30
N ASP A 371 10.27 -1.82 -11.29
CA ASP A 371 10.19 -3.11 -11.98
C ASP A 371 11.52 -3.48 -12.66
N GLN A 372 11.96 -4.73 -12.50
CA GLN A 372 13.27 -5.19 -12.88
C GLN A 372 13.23 -5.94 -14.22
N PRO A 373 14.22 -5.72 -15.12
CA PRO A 373 14.32 -6.51 -16.33
C PRO A 373 14.68 -7.97 -15.97
N TRP A 374 13.83 -8.88 -16.39
CA TRP A 374 14.06 -10.30 -16.16
C TRP A 374 15.39 -10.77 -16.75
N ASN A 375 16.10 -11.64 -16.03
CA ASN A 375 17.38 -12.23 -16.42
C ASN A 375 18.48 -11.21 -16.75
N SER A 376 18.59 -10.16 -15.95
CA SER A 376 19.57 -9.08 -16.07
C SER A 376 20.29 -8.83 -14.74
N ASN A 377 21.47 -8.20 -14.78
CA ASN A 377 22.13 -7.65 -13.59
C ASN A 377 21.75 -6.20 -13.30
N VAL A 378 20.76 -5.69 -14.01
CA VAL A 378 20.28 -4.32 -13.84
C VAL A 378 19.22 -4.27 -12.74
N LEU A 379 19.35 -3.30 -11.86
CA LEU A 379 18.38 -2.90 -10.86
C LEU A 379 17.88 -1.49 -11.21
N CYS A 380 16.57 -1.30 -11.35
CA CYS A 380 15.97 0.03 -11.42
C CYS A 380 15.40 0.38 -10.04
N TYR A 381 15.64 1.61 -9.60
CA TYR A 381 15.13 2.09 -8.32
C TYR A 381 14.80 3.58 -8.37
N SER A 382 13.85 4.01 -7.57
CA SER A 382 13.64 5.42 -7.26
C SER A 382 14.38 5.80 -5.98
N PHE A 383 14.75 7.07 -5.89
CA PHE A 383 15.30 7.69 -4.68
C PHE A 383 14.64 9.03 -4.45
N SER A 384 14.24 9.30 -3.22
CA SER A 384 13.75 10.60 -2.78
C SER A 384 14.00 10.81 -1.29
N ASP A 385 13.87 12.04 -0.84
CA ASP A 385 13.63 12.42 0.56
C ASP A 385 12.60 13.55 0.59
N PHE A 386 12.28 14.09 1.78
CA PHE A 386 11.25 15.13 1.91
C PHE A 386 11.48 16.36 1.03
N LEU A 387 12.73 16.72 0.76
CA LEU A 387 13.14 17.94 0.05
C LEU A 387 13.80 17.66 -1.30
N THR A 388 14.13 16.40 -1.58
CA THR A 388 14.75 15.98 -2.85
C THR A 388 13.70 15.35 -3.74
N PRO A 389 13.40 15.96 -4.91
CA PRO A 389 12.48 15.37 -5.88
C PRO A 389 12.89 13.96 -6.29
N THR A 390 11.91 13.11 -6.56
CA THR A 390 12.14 11.72 -6.94
C THR A 390 13.02 11.61 -8.17
N GLY A 391 14.07 10.81 -8.09
CA GLY A 391 14.92 10.42 -9.21
C GLY A 391 14.76 8.94 -9.53
N LEU A 392 14.71 8.57 -10.81
CA LEU A 392 14.73 7.19 -11.29
C LEU A 392 16.13 6.83 -11.74
N TYR A 393 16.67 5.77 -11.18
CA TYR A 393 18.04 5.31 -11.40
C TYR A 393 18.07 3.91 -11.98
N ARG A 394 19.08 3.65 -12.77
CA ARG A 394 19.42 2.33 -13.32
C ARG A 394 20.83 1.98 -12.86
N LEU A 395 20.98 0.88 -12.14
CA LEU A 395 22.21 0.39 -11.53
C LEU A 395 22.55 -0.97 -12.10
N ASP A 396 23.73 -1.14 -12.64
CA ASP A 396 24.31 -2.46 -12.88
C ASP A 396 24.87 -2.99 -11.56
N VAL A 397 24.22 -3.99 -11.00
CA VAL A 397 24.55 -4.54 -9.68
C VAL A 397 25.93 -5.20 -9.70
N ALA A 398 26.35 -5.81 -10.80
CA ALA A 398 27.64 -6.50 -10.89
C ALA A 398 28.82 -5.53 -10.89
N THR A 399 28.70 -4.40 -11.58
CA THR A 399 29.78 -3.41 -11.73
C THR A 399 29.68 -2.24 -10.75
N GLY A 400 28.49 -1.96 -10.25
CA GLY A 400 28.20 -0.77 -9.44
C GLY A 400 28.03 0.52 -10.26
N GLU A 401 28.02 0.43 -11.59
CA GLU A 401 27.78 1.58 -12.46
C GLU A 401 26.32 1.97 -12.41
N GLN A 402 26.04 3.26 -12.15
CA GLN A 402 24.68 3.77 -12.06
C GLN A 402 24.48 5.04 -12.87
N HIS A 403 23.26 5.19 -13.39
CA HIS A 403 22.83 6.34 -14.16
C HIS A 403 21.47 6.83 -13.69
N CYS A 404 21.32 8.15 -13.47
CA CYS A 404 20.02 8.77 -13.31
C CYS A 404 19.33 8.81 -14.69
N LEU A 405 18.24 8.08 -14.85
CA LEU A 405 17.46 8.07 -16.08
C LEU A 405 16.57 9.30 -16.18
N ARG A 406 15.95 9.68 -15.07
CA ARG A 406 15.04 10.82 -14.97
C ARG A 406 15.08 11.41 -13.55
N GLN A 407 14.83 12.71 -13.50
CA GLN A 407 14.63 13.46 -12.25
C GLN A 407 13.31 14.21 -12.36
N GLN A 408 12.45 14.05 -11.38
CA GLN A 408 11.21 14.81 -11.28
C GLN A 408 11.52 16.29 -11.10
N PRO A 409 10.75 17.22 -11.71
CA PRO A 409 10.93 18.65 -11.46
C PRO A 409 10.63 18.98 -10.01
N ALA A 410 11.35 19.94 -9.44
CA ALA A 410 11.03 20.43 -8.12
C ALA A 410 9.66 21.15 -8.11
N ALA A 411 8.78 20.74 -7.19
CA ALA A 411 7.46 21.33 -7.03
C ALA A 411 7.50 22.64 -6.20
N PHE A 412 8.54 22.83 -5.38
CA PHE A 412 8.72 23.98 -4.48
C PHE A 412 10.20 24.31 -4.27
N ASP A 413 10.48 25.46 -3.71
CA ASP A 413 11.85 25.87 -3.36
C ASP A 413 12.32 25.22 -2.04
N ALA A 414 12.86 24.00 -2.16
CA ALA A 414 13.35 23.21 -1.04
C ALA A 414 14.48 23.91 -0.24
N SER A 415 15.19 24.88 -0.83
CA SER A 415 16.28 25.60 -0.15
C SER A 415 15.81 26.41 1.06
N ARG A 416 14.51 26.68 1.17
CA ARG A 416 13.90 27.40 2.28
C ARG A 416 13.61 26.54 3.50
N PHE A 417 13.72 25.21 3.37
CA PHE A 417 13.25 24.25 4.36
C PHE A 417 14.36 23.35 4.87
N VAL A 418 14.11 22.74 6.01
CA VAL A 418 14.95 21.70 6.62
C VAL A 418 14.07 20.51 7.01
N ALA A 419 14.61 19.30 6.83
CA ALA A 419 14.03 18.06 7.31
C ALA A 419 14.93 17.47 8.39
N GLU A 420 14.39 17.24 9.58
CA GLU A 420 15.13 16.78 10.75
C GLU A 420 14.49 15.51 11.31
N GLN A 421 15.30 14.47 11.58
CA GLN A 421 14.85 13.30 12.34
C GLN A 421 14.95 13.61 13.84
N CYS A 422 13.86 13.43 14.56
CA CYS A 422 13.71 13.69 15.98
C CYS A 422 13.21 12.45 16.71
N TRP A 423 13.19 12.51 18.04
CA TRP A 423 12.75 11.40 18.89
C TRP A 423 11.82 11.92 19.99
N ALA A 424 10.62 11.33 20.07
CA ALA A 424 9.72 11.49 21.20
C ALA A 424 9.91 10.31 22.17
N LYS A 425 9.66 10.54 23.44
CA LYS A 425 9.74 9.48 24.44
C LYS A 425 8.32 9.09 24.87
N ALA A 426 7.91 7.89 24.56
CA ALA A 426 6.64 7.33 25.02
C ALA A 426 6.62 7.15 26.56
N ALA A 427 5.43 7.00 27.12
CA ALA A 427 5.26 6.85 28.58
C ALA A 427 5.96 5.61 29.17
N ASP A 428 6.13 4.56 28.39
CA ASP A 428 6.87 3.34 28.74
C ASP A 428 8.39 3.46 28.55
N GLY A 429 8.86 4.64 28.07
CA GLY A 429 10.26 4.95 27.89
C GLY A 429 10.85 4.61 26.53
N VAL A 430 10.04 4.05 25.61
CA VAL A 430 10.47 3.76 24.23
C VAL A 430 10.68 5.07 23.46
N GLU A 431 11.73 5.13 22.67
CA GLU A 431 12.02 6.26 21.78
C GLU A 431 11.30 6.09 20.45
N ILE A 432 10.43 7.05 20.11
CA ILE A 432 9.60 7.06 18.90
C ILE A 432 10.23 8.01 17.89
N PRO A 433 10.72 7.53 16.73
CA PRO A 433 11.26 8.41 15.71
C PRO A 433 10.14 9.17 15.00
N TYR A 434 10.43 10.41 14.65
CA TYR A 434 9.59 11.23 13.77
C TYR A 434 10.46 12.22 12.99
N PHE A 435 9.93 12.67 11.86
CA PHE A 435 10.59 13.69 11.04
C PHE A 435 9.80 14.97 11.08
N VAL A 436 10.52 16.10 11.10
CA VAL A 436 9.95 17.45 11.02
C VAL A 436 10.48 18.13 9.78
N VAL A 437 9.57 18.57 8.90
CA VAL A 437 9.88 19.41 7.74
C VAL A 437 9.31 20.80 8.00
N ARG A 438 10.17 21.81 8.05
CA ARG A 438 9.80 23.20 8.38
C ARG A 438 10.70 24.22 7.71
N ALA A 439 10.28 25.48 7.67
CA ALA A 439 11.15 26.57 7.23
C ALA A 439 12.41 26.68 8.13
N HIS A 440 13.55 27.07 7.55
CA HIS A 440 14.81 27.29 8.28
C HIS A 440 14.67 28.32 9.41
N ASP A 441 13.88 29.35 9.15
CA ASP A 441 13.69 30.52 10.04
C ASP A 441 12.42 30.43 10.88
N ALA A 442 11.77 29.23 10.92
CA ALA A 442 10.58 29.00 11.73
C ALA A 442 10.85 29.33 13.20
N VAL A 443 10.04 30.21 13.76
CA VAL A 443 10.15 30.65 15.16
C VAL A 443 9.43 29.64 16.04
N LEU A 444 10.11 29.16 17.08
CA LEU A 444 9.51 28.21 18.03
C LEU A 444 8.70 28.97 19.10
N ASP A 445 7.58 29.56 18.70
CA ASP A 445 6.68 30.36 19.56
C ASP A 445 5.23 29.78 19.63
N GLY A 446 5.05 28.57 19.17
CA GLY A 446 3.78 27.86 19.20
C GLY A 446 2.80 28.24 18.08
N ARG A 447 3.21 29.04 17.09
CA ARG A 447 2.30 29.57 16.07
C ARG A 447 2.39 28.90 14.71
N THR A 448 3.32 27.99 14.49
CA THR A 448 3.46 27.33 13.19
C THR A 448 2.31 26.34 12.99
N PRO A 449 1.45 26.51 11.96
CA PRO A 449 0.48 25.51 11.57
C PRO A 449 1.21 24.22 11.23
N THR A 450 0.88 23.13 11.91
CA THR A 450 1.62 21.86 11.79
C THR A 450 0.66 20.73 11.47
N LEU A 451 0.98 19.94 10.45
CA LEU A 451 0.27 18.72 10.10
C LEU A 451 1.12 17.52 10.51
N LEU A 452 0.57 16.67 11.39
CA LEU A 452 1.18 15.44 11.86
C LEU A 452 0.51 14.25 11.18
N TYR A 453 1.27 13.48 10.41
CA TYR A 453 0.83 12.29 9.70
C TYR A 453 1.37 11.02 10.37
N GLY A 454 0.57 9.94 10.37
CA GLY A 454 1.01 8.63 10.83
C GLY A 454 0.09 7.51 10.37
N TYR A 455 0.61 6.27 10.49
CA TYR A 455 -0.13 5.06 10.10
C TYR A 455 -0.19 4.04 11.25
N GLY A 456 0.94 3.47 11.67
CA GLY A 456 1.11 2.67 12.88
C GLY A 456 0.34 1.35 12.88
N GLY A 457 0.41 0.57 11.80
CA GLY A 457 -0.21 -0.75 11.71
C GLY A 457 0.31 -1.57 10.53
N PHE A 458 -0.07 -2.84 10.49
CA PHE A 458 0.20 -3.77 9.38
C PHE A 458 1.67 -3.94 9.01
N GLU A 459 2.60 -3.66 9.95
CA GLU A 459 4.04 -3.67 9.68
C GLU A 459 4.46 -2.72 8.54
N VAL A 460 3.61 -1.74 8.18
CA VAL A 460 3.90 -0.75 7.14
C VAL A 460 4.80 0.34 7.70
N PRO A 461 6.04 0.49 7.22
CA PRO A 461 6.94 1.53 7.72
C PRO A 461 6.58 2.90 7.15
N MET A 462 6.61 3.93 7.98
CA MET A 462 6.49 5.31 7.55
C MET A 462 7.89 5.85 7.22
N MET A 463 8.18 5.93 5.93
CA MET A 463 9.48 6.36 5.42
C MET A 463 9.43 7.79 4.87
N PRO A 464 10.54 8.55 4.86
CA PRO A 464 10.62 9.83 4.15
C PRO A 464 10.18 9.72 2.68
N TYR A 465 9.49 10.71 2.16
CA TYR A 465 9.11 10.79 0.74
C TYR A 465 9.07 12.25 0.30
N TYR A 466 9.17 12.51 -0.99
CA TYR A 466 9.10 13.88 -1.51
C TYR A 466 7.72 14.49 -1.28
N VAL A 467 7.64 15.52 -0.43
CA VAL A 467 6.38 16.14 0.01
C VAL A 467 5.78 17.11 -1.04
N GLU A 468 5.84 16.74 -2.27
CA GLU A 468 5.48 17.45 -3.49
C GLU A 468 4.33 18.47 -3.33
N ASN A 469 3.10 18.01 -3.16
CA ASN A 469 1.93 18.88 -3.01
C ASN A 469 1.92 19.63 -1.66
N PHE A 470 2.31 18.96 -0.58
CA PHE A 470 2.44 19.62 0.72
C PHE A 470 3.60 20.62 0.74
N GLY A 471 4.68 20.38 -0.01
CA GLY A 471 5.75 21.35 -0.19
C GLY A 471 5.25 22.64 -0.84
N ALA A 472 4.60 22.51 -1.99
CA ALA A 472 4.12 23.64 -2.77
C ALA A 472 2.94 24.38 -2.10
N HIS A 473 2.02 23.65 -1.47
CA HIS A 473 0.76 24.24 -1.01
C HIS A 473 0.63 24.33 0.53
N TRP A 474 1.52 23.71 1.30
CA TRP A 474 1.49 23.77 2.75
C TRP A 474 2.75 24.41 3.33
N LEU A 475 3.96 23.88 3.01
CA LEU A 475 5.21 24.41 3.53
C LEU A 475 5.47 25.84 3.06
N GLU A 476 5.25 26.14 1.77
CA GLU A 476 5.43 27.48 1.21
C GLU A 476 4.46 28.53 1.78
N GLN A 477 3.32 28.08 2.33
CA GLN A 477 2.37 28.93 3.04
C GLN A 477 2.72 29.11 4.54
N GLY A 478 3.84 28.57 4.99
CA GLY A 478 4.34 28.70 6.37
C GLY A 478 3.92 27.58 7.31
N GLY A 479 3.37 26.49 6.78
CA GLY A 479 3.09 25.26 7.54
C GLY A 479 4.34 24.43 7.82
N ALA A 480 4.25 23.50 8.75
CA ALA A 480 5.21 22.42 8.97
C ALA A 480 4.54 21.07 8.74
N PHE A 481 5.30 20.09 8.26
CA PHE A 481 4.85 18.70 8.07
C PHE A 481 5.66 17.79 9.00
N VAL A 482 4.98 16.86 9.65
CA VAL A 482 5.59 15.90 10.57
C VAL A 482 5.13 14.49 10.21
N LEU A 483 6.10 13.58 10.05
CA LEU A 483 5.86 12.15 9.82
C LEU A 483 6.25 11.38 11.07
N ALA A 484 5.29 10.71 11.71
CA ALA A 484 5.51 9.89 12.90
C ALA A 484 5.69 8.41 12.53
N CYS A 485 6.81 7.81 12.98
CA CYS A 485 7.17 6.42 12.74
C CYS A 485 6.90 5.62 14.03
N ILE A 486 5.62 5.34 14.28
CA ILE A 486 5.12 4.80 15.55
C ILE A 486 5.07 3.27 15.56
N ARG A 487 5.03 2.67 16.77
CA ARG A 487 4.83 1.22 16.92
C ARG A 487 3.54 0.76 16.24
N GLY A 488 3.58 -0.44 15.68
CA GLY A 488 2.56 -0.99 14.77
C GLY A 488 2.99 -0.92 13.31
N GLY A 489 3.91 0.01 12.96
CA GLY A 489 4.61 0.04 11.67
C GLY A 489 5.77 -0.96 11.58
N GLY A 490 6.50 -0.94 10.46
CA GLY A 490 7.59 -1.86 10.14
C GLY A 490 9.00 -1.29 10.32
N GLU A 491 9.16 -0.06 10.78
CA GLU A 491 10.41 0.69 10.76
C GLU A 491 11.58 -0.01 11.45
N PHE A 492 11.28 -0.80 12.49
CA PHE A 492 12.27 -1.57 13.26
C PHE A 492 11.96 -3.07 13.29
N GLY A 493 11.24 -3.56 12.24
CA GLY A 493 10.93 -4.96 12.03
C GLY A 493 9.78 -5.50 12.89
N PRO A 494 9.61 -6.85 12.94
CA PRO A 494 8.40 -7.46 13.49
C PRO A 494 8.14 -7.14 14.96
N GLY A 495 9.19 -6.94 15.76
CA GLY A 495 9.02 -6.53 17.17
C GLY A 495 8.39 -5.16 17.34
N TRP A 496 8.65 -4.21 16.43
CA TRP A 496 8.05 -2.89 16.42
C TRP A 496 6.56 -2.94 16.09
N HIS A 497 6.19 -3.78 15.11
CA HIS A 497 4.80 -4.04 14.74
C HIS A 497 4.04 -4.73 15.88
N GLN A 498 4.55 -5.86 16.39
CA GLN A 498 3.89 -6.68 17.40
C GLN A 498 3.71 -5.98 18.76
N ALA A 499 4.48 -4.90 19.00
CA ALA A 499 4.34 -4.08 20.20
C ALA A 499 2.99 -3.33 20.25
N ALA A 500 2.31 -3.16 19.11
CA ALA A 500 1.02 -2.49 19.02
C ALA A 500 -0.06 -3.30 18.26
N GLN A 501 0.13 -4.62 18.14
CA GLN A 501 -0.81 -5.53 17.50
C GLN A 501 -1.91 -6.02 18.47
N GLY A 502 -3.12 -6.27 17.95
CA GLY A 502 -4.23 -6.83 18.70
C GLY A 502 -4.67 -5.94 19.86
N ILE A 503 -4.80 -6.53 21.04
CA ILE A 503 -5.22 -5.79 22.28
C ILE A 503 -4.22 -4.70 22.70
N LYS A 504 -3.01 -4.71 22.15
CA LYS A 504 -1.98 -3.68 22.38
C LYS A 504 -2.14 -2.46 21.46
N ARG A 505 -3.11 -2.44 20.56
CA ARG A 505 -3.36 -1.35 19.59
C ARG A 505 -3.27 0.07 20.21
N PRO A 506 -3.76 0.34 21.45
CA PRO A 506 -3.63 1.66 22.07
C PRO A 506 -2.19 2.19 22.16
N VAL A 507 -1.17 1.34 22.09
CA VAL A 507 0.25 1.76 22.09
C VAL A 507 0.55 2.67 20.89
N SER A 508 0.03 2.38 19.69
CA SER A 508 0.19 3.27 18.52
C SER A 508 -0.40 4.66 18.77
N PHE A 509 -1.58 4.70 19.40
CA PHE A 509 -2.27 5.97 19.70
C PHE A 509 -1.49 6.79 20.74
N ASP A 510 -0.97 6.13 21.76
CA ASP A 510 -0.17 6.76 22.81
C ASP A 510 1.17 7.28 22.28
N ASP A 511 1.83 6.54 21.36
CA ASP A 511 3.04 6.98 20.66
C ASP A 511 2.77 8.24 19.82
N PHE A 512 1.69 8.24 19.04
CA PHE A 512 1.31 9.37 18.18
C PHE A 512 0.99 10.62 19.01
N CYS A 513 0.25 10.46 20.10
CA CYS A 513 -0.01 11.54 21.04
C CYS A 513 1.27 12.03 21.73
N SER A 514 2.24 11.15 22.02
CA SER A 514 3.53 11.55 22.58
C SER A 514 4.34 12.42 21.61
N VAL A 515 4.30 12.12 20.30
CA VAL A 515 4.89 12.99 19.27
C VAL A 515 4.20 14.37 19.29
N ALA A 516 2.86 14.40 19.29
CA ALA A 516 2.08 15.64 19.36
C ALA A 516 2.45 16.50 20.58
N GLU A 517 2.57 15.88 21.77
CA GLU A 517 2.96 16.57 23.01
C GLU A 517 4.37 17.15 22.93
N VAL A 518 5.32 16.43 22.31
CA VAL A 518 6.69 16.92 22.12
C VAL A 518 6.72 18.09 21.14
N LEU A 519 5.95 18.05 20.06
CA LEU A 519 5.85 19.16 19.09
C LEU A 519 5.32 20.43 19.77
N ILE A 520 4.28 20.30 20.60
CA ILE A 520 3.73 21.42 21.39
C ILE A 520 4.77 21.93 22.41
N ALA A 521 5.38 21.02 23.17
CA ALA A 521 6.37 21.37 24.18
C ALA A 521 7.64 22.04 23.60
N SER A 522 8.00 21.70 22.36
CA SER A 522 9.14 22.32 21.65
C SER A 522 8.87 23.77 21.25
N GLY A 523 7.60 24.20 21.26
CA GLY A 523 7.18 25.50 20.77
C GLY A 523 7.07 25.58 19.24
N LEU A 524 7.18 24.48 18.51
CA LEU A 524 6.94 24.48 17.06
C LEU A 524 5.48 24.85 16.77
N THR A 525 4.55 24.25 17.49
CA THR A 525 3.12 24.41 17.32
C THR A 525 2.39 24.50 18.67
N ALA A 526 1.09 24.71 18.64
CA ALA A 526 0.19 24.67 19.80
C ALA A 526 -1.05 23.85 19.45
N PRO A 527 -1.87 23.43 20.43
CA PRO A 527 -3.07 22.62 20.18
C PRO A 527 -4.04 23.23 19.15
N ASP A 528 -4.13 24.56 19.10
CA ASP A 528 -4.97 25.30 18.14
C ASP A 528 -4.32 25.49 16.74
N LYS A 529 -3.09 25.02 16.57
CA LYS A 529 -2.31 25.05 15.33
C LYS A 529 -1.85 23.65 14.86
N LEU A 530 -2.22 22.59 15.58
CA LEU A 530 -1.87 21.20 15.27
C LEU A 530 -3.04 20.46 14.63
N GLY A 531 -2.84 19.99 13.40
CA GLY A 531 -3.70 19.08 12.69
C GLY A 531 -3.10 17.68 12.62
N ILE A 532 -3.96 16.66 12.47
CA ILE A 532 -3.57 15.27 12.26
C ILE A 532 -4.24 14.71 11.02
N GLU A 533 -3.53 13.84 10.30
CA GLU A 533 -4.00 13.18 9.08
C GLU A 533 -3.58 11.71 9.07
N GLY A 534 -4.45 10.85 8.54
CA GLY A 534 -4.18 9.44 8.34
C GLY A 534 -5.29 8.74 7.59
N GLY A 535 -4.87 7.75 6.77
CA GLY A 535 -5.78 6.97 5.94
C GLY A 535 -5.84 5.50 6.36
N SER A 536 -6.98 4.82 6.11
CA SER A 536 -7.16 3.40 6.40
C SER A 536 -6.94 3.09 7.90
N ASN A 537 -5.93 2.29 8.25
CA ASN A 537 -5.48 2.13 9.65
C ASN A 537 -5.02 3.47 10.27
N GLY A 538 -4.42 4.36 9.47
CA GLY A 538 -4.11 5.74 9.89
C GLY A 538 -5.38 6.56 10.18
N GLY A 539 -6.49 6.27 9.49
CA GLY A 539 -7.80 6.83 9.80
C GLY A 539 -8.33 6.39 11.16
N LEU A 540 -8.14 5.09 11.52
CA LEU A 540 -8.41 4.60 12.88
C LEU A 540 -7.52 5.32 13.89
N LEU A 541 -6.22 5.48 13.60
CA LEU A 541 -5.25 6.16 14.45
C LEU A 541 -5.72 7.58 14.79
N VAL A 542 -5.97 8.41 13.78
CA VAL A 542 -6.30 9.82 13.99
C VAL A 542 -7.66 10.01 14.65
N ALA A 543 -8.66 9.18 14.30
CA ALA A 543 -9.96 9.21 14.93
C ALA A 543 -9.89 8.75 16.40
N ALA A 544 -9.11 7.71 16.72
CA ALA A 544 -8.90 7.27 18.09
C ALA A 544 -8.17 8.33 18.92
N CYS A 545 -7.14 8.98 18.37
CA CYS A 545 -6.43 10.07 19.01
C CYS A 545 -7.36 11.28 19.25
N MET A 546 -8.17 11.66 18.27
CA MET A 546 -9.18 12.73 18.40
C MET A 546 -10.15 12.46 19.56
N VAL A 547 -10.65 11.23 19.67
CA VAL A 547 -11.64 10.88 20.69
C VAL A 547 -11.00 10.78 22.08
N ARG A 548 -9.76 10.29 22.18
CA ARG A 548 -9.03 10.08 23.44
C ARG A 548 -8.38 11.36 23.99
N ARG A 549 -7.86 12.23 23.09
CA ARG A 549 -7.07 13.42 23.44
C ARG A 549 -7.49 14.64 22.59
N PRO A 550 -8.79 14.99 22.59
CA PRO A 550 -9.31 16.07 21.73
C PRO A 550 -8.64 17.43 21.98
N GLU A 551 -8.08 17.64 23.17
CA GLU A 551 -7.43 18.88 23.56
C GLU A 551 -6.08 19.12 22.87
N LEU A 552 -5.50 18.11 22.20
CA LEU A 552 -4.21 18.25 21.50
C LEU A 552 -4.36 18.77 20.06
N PHE A 553 -5.56 18.64 19.46
CA PHE A 553 -5.71 18.80 18.04
C PHE A 553 -6.80 19.82 17.66
N LYS A 554 -6.55 20.58 16.62
CA LYS A 554 -7.49 21.55 16.05
C LYS A 554 -8.15 21.03 14.77
N ALA A 555 -7.43 20.26 13.97
CA ALA A 555 -7.90 19.70 12.71
C ALA A 555 -7.67 18.18 12.66
N VAL A 556 -8.59 17.44 12.02
CA VAL A 556 -8.47 15.99 11.81
C VAL A 556 -8.91 15.65 10.40
N VAL A 557 -8.01 15.15 9.58
CA VAL A 557 -8.28 14.56 8.27
C VAL A 557 -8.23 13.05 8.42
N CYS A 558 -9.37 12.40 8.19
CA CYS A 558 -9.57 10.98 8.47
C CYS A 558 -10.07 10.28 7.21
N GLU A 559 -9.17 9.58 6.51
CA GLU A 559 -9.40 9.07 5.17
C GLU A 559 -9.68 7.57 5.17
N VAL A 560 -10.69 7.12 4.41
CA VAL A 560 -11.08 5.71 4.23
C VAL A 560 -10.98 4.86 5.51
N PRO A 561 -11.54 5.29 6.65
CA PRO A 561 -11.15 4.82 7.98
C PRO A 561 -11.93 3.59 8.46
N LEU A 562 -11.32 2.82 9.40
CA LEU A 562 -12.02 1.87 10.27
C LEU A 562 -12.41 2.55 11.57
N LEU A 563 -13.70 2.64 11.89
CA LEU A 563 -14.17 3.40 13.07
C LEU A 563 -15.10 2.62 14.00
N ASP A 564 -15.82 1.62 13.48
CA ASP A 564 -16.63 0.69 14.26
C ASP A 564 -15.88 -0.66 14.39
N MET A 565 -15.10 -0.79 15.46
CA MET A 565 -14.24 -1.94 15.66
C MET A 565 -14.97 -3.19 16.19
N LEU A 566 -16.25 -3.08 16.53
CA LEU A 566 -17.04 -4.25 16.88
C LEU A 566 -17.71 -4.91 15.68
N ARG A 567 -17.83 -4.19 14.57
CA ARG A 567 -18.49 -4.69 13.36
C ARG A 567 -17.55 -4.83 12.16
N TYR A 568 -16.30 -4.43 12.28
CA TYR A 568 -15.40 -4.39 11.14
C TYR A 568 -15.28 -5.74 10.42
N THR A 569 -15.35 -6.87 11.14
CA THR A 569 -15.25 -8.22 10.56
C THR A 569 -16.48 -8.64 9.75
N GLU A 570 -17.60 -7.91 9.86
CA GLU A 570 -18.83 -8.14 9.08
C GLU A 570 -18.89 -7.26 7.82
N LEU A 571 -17.93 -6.37 7.64
CA LEU A 571 -17.92 -5.31 6.63
C LEU A 571 -16.79 -5.55 5.61
N LEU A 572 -17.15 -5.97 4.38
CA LEU A 572 -16.24 -6.22 3.25
C LEU A 572 -15.04 -7.12 3.64
N ALA A 573 -13.80 -6.65 3.39
CA ALA A 573 -12.59 -7.42 3.67
C ALA A 573 -12.21 -7.47 5.16
N GLY A 574 -13.00 -6.88 6.05
CA GLY A 574 -12.65 -6.70 7.47
C GLY A 574 -12.27 -7.97 8.22
N ALA A 575 -12.88 -9.12 7.88
CA ALA A 575 -12.54 -10.39 8.51
C ALA A 575 -11.07 -10.81 8.28
N SER A 576 -10.40 -10.29 7.26
CA SER A 576 -8.99 -10.57 6.99
C SER A 576 -8.02 -9.89 7.98
N TRP A 577 -8.49 -8.90 8.78
CA TRP A 577 -7.66 -8.11 9.69
C TRP A 577 -7.75 -8.53 11.16
N ILE A 578 -8.31 -9.72 11.43
CA ILE A 578 -8.46 -10.25 12.80
C ILE A 578 -7.09 -10.37 13.48
N ASP A 579 -6.06 -10.78 12.76
CA ASP A 579 -4.70 -10.89 13.29
C ASP A 579 -4.10 -9.54 13.70
N GLU A 580 -4.54 -8.45 13.06
CA GLU A 580 -4.06 -7.10 13.36
C GLU A 580 -4.79 -6.47 14.55
N TYR A 581 -6.12 -6.67 14.65
CA TYR A 581 -6.94 -5.95 15.63
C TYR A 581 -7.53 -6.83 16.72
N GLY A 582 -7.74 -8.13 16.46
CA GLY A 582 -8.45 -9.07 17.32
C GLY A 582 -9.88 -9.37 16.85
N ASP A 583 -10.41 -10.52 17.24
CA ASP A 583 -11.75 -11.00 16.85
C ASP A 583 -12.85 -10.44 17.76
N PRO A 584 -13.82 -9.65 17.25
CA PRO A 584 -14.98 -9.19 18.01
C PRO A 584 -15.86 -10.32 18.57
N ALA A 585 -15.75 -11.54 18.01
CA ALA A 585 -16.46 -12.71 18.52
C ALA A 585 -15.81 -13.28 19.79
N ASN A 586 -14.54 -12.96 20.06
CA ASN A 586 -13.84 -13.28 21.31
C ASN A 586 -14.21 -12.22 22.38
N PRO A 587 -14.82 -12.57 23.51
CA PRO A 587 -15.25 -11.58 24.51
C PRO A 587 -14.16 -10.68 25.09
N ASP A 588 -12.94 -11.20 25.25
CA ASP A 588 -11.82 -10.44 25.82
C ASP A 588 -11.27 -9.44 24.78
N GLU A 589 -11.15 -9.86 23.52
CA GLU A 589 -10.74 -9.01 22.42
C GLU A 589 -11.81 -7.97 22.07
N ALA A 590 -13.11 -8.37 22.09
CA ALA A 590 -14.24 -7.45 21.92
C ALA A 590 -14.23 -6.33 22.97
N ALA A 591 -13.87 -6.65 24.20
CA ALA A 591 -13.76 -5.63 25.27
C ALA A 591 -12.61 -4.65 24.98
N ALA A 592 -11.47 -5.14 24.47
CA ALA A 592 -10.35 -4.30 24.08
C ALA A 592 -10.70 -3.44 22.85
N LEU A 593 -11.31 -4.04 21.82
CA LEU A 593 -11.79 -3.33 20.62
C LEU A 593 -12.77 -2.21 21.00
N LEU A 594 -13.76 -2.50 21.86
CA LEU A 594 -14.71 -1.51 22.34
C LEU A 594 -14.02 -0.34 23.04
N ALA A 595 -12.99 -0.62 23.85
CA ALA A 595 -12.32 0.40 24.66
C ALA A 595 -11.62 1.49 23.81
N TYR A 596 -11.27 1.19 22.56
CA TYR A 596 -10.65 2.17 21.68
C TYR A 596 -11.45 2.48 20.40
N SER A 597 -12.55 1.78 20.13
CA SER A 597 -13.38 2.00 18.93
C SER A 597 -13.89 3.45 18.87
N PRO A 598 -13.46 4.28 17.91
CA PRO A 598 -13.81 5.70 17.89
C PRO A 598 -15.33 5.94 17.88
N TYR A 599 -16.07 5.16 17.09
CA TYR A 599 -17.51 5.23 16.98
C TYR A 599 -18.22 5.04 18.33
N HIS A 600 -17.73 4.12 19.18
CA HIS A 600 -18.35 3.79 20.47
C HIS A 600 -17.89 4.70 21.61
N GLN A 601 -16.72 5.33 21.49
CA GLN A 601 -16.14 6.15 22.54
C GLN A 601 -16.54 7.63 22.47
N LEU A 602 -17.30 8.06 21.44
CA LEU A 602 -17.85 9.41 21.36
C LEU A 602 -18.77 9.74 22.53
N GLN A 603 -18.62 10.93 23.09
CA GLN A 603 -19.39 11.46 24.24
C GLN A 603 -20.01 12.81 23.89
N ALA A 604 -21.23 13.07 24.36
CA ALA A 604 -21.96 14.29 24.03
C ALA A 604 -21.43 15.56 24.75
N ASP A 605 -20.76 15.39 25.91
CA ASP A 605 -20.26 16.46 26.77
C ASP A 605 -18.76 16.77 26.56
N VAL A 606 -18.11 16.12 25.59
CA VAL A 606 -16.72 16.37 25.21
C VAL A 606 -16.68 17.31 24.00
N HIS A 607 -15.77 18.27 23.99
CA HIS A 607 -15.54 19.13 22.83
C HIS A 607 -14.53 18.51 21.91
N TYR A 608 -14.97 18.12 20.70
CA TYR A 608 -14.10 17.59 19.64
C TYR A 608 -13.78 18.66 18.61
N PRO A 609 -12.59 18.64 17.97
CA PRO A 609 -12.34 19.42 16.78
C PRO A 609 -13.32 19.05 15.66
N LEU A 610 -13.51 19.93 14.68
CA LEU A 610 -14.30 19.61 13.47
C LEU A 610 -13.50 18.64 12.59
N PRO A 611 -13.87 17.35 12.44
CA PRO A 611 -13.14 16.44 11.56
C PRO A 611 -13.66 16.51 10.11
N LEU A 612 -12.78 16.22 9.16
CA LEU A 612 -13.11 15.91 7.78
C LEU A 612 -12.89 14.42 7.56
N PHE A 613 -13.97 13.68 7.26
CA PHE A 613 -13.91 12.28 6.84
C PHE A 613 -14.00 12.20 5.32
N THR A 614 -13.09 11.45 4.70
CA THR A 614 -13.16 11.13 3.27
C THR A 614 -13.33 9.62 3.09
N THR A 615 -14.10 9.20 2.09
CA THR A 615 -14.28 7.79 1.74
C THR A 615 -14.81 7.65 0.30
N SER A 616 -14.91 6.42 -0.20
CA SER A 616 -15.50 6.12 -1.50
C SER A 616 -16.63 5.09 -1.37
N THR A 617 -17.74 5.32 -2.08
CA THR A 617 -18.82 4.32 -2.23
C THR A 617 -18.30 3.03 -2.88
N ARG A 618 -17.23 3.12 -3.68
CA ARG A 618 -16.60 2.00 -4.39
C ARG A 618 -15.42 1.39 -3.67
N ASP A 619 -15.15 1.80 -2.44
CA ASP A 619 -14.16 1.13 -1.60
C ASP A 619 -14.67 -0.28 -1.29
N ASP A 620 -14.05 -1.28 -1.91
CA ASP A 620 -14.36 -2.71 -1.74
C ASP A 620 -13.41 -3.40 -0.76
N ARG A 621 -12.61 -2.62 -0.03
CA ARG A 621 -11.69 -3.03 1.03
C ARG A 621 -12.19 -2.60 2.40
N VAL A 622 -12.25 -1.28 2.66
CA VAL A 622 -12.81 -0.71 3.90
C VAL A 622 -14.19 -0.11 3.63
N HIS A 623 -15.18 -0.63 4.29
CA HIS A 623 -16.58 -0.27 4.03
C HIS A 623 -16.86 1.21 4.35
N PRO A 624 -17.46 2.02 3.45
CA PRO A 624 -17.76 3.44 3.68
C PRO A 624 -18.71 3.68 4.86
N GLY A 625 -19.46 2.66 5.26
CA GLY A 625 -20.30 2.66 6.44
C GLY A 625 -19.58 3.08 7.73
N HIS A 626 -18.27 2.87 7.85
CA HIS A 626 -17.48 3.33 8.99
C HIS A 626 -17.51 4.86 9.10
N ALA A 627 -17.16 5.57 8.03
CA ALA A 627 -17.19 7.04 8.00
C ALA A 627 -18.61 7.59 8.13
N ARG A 628 -19.58 7.01 7.40
CA ARG A 628 -20.98 7.41 7.43
C ARG A 628 -21.56 7.31 8.85
N LYS A 629 -21.38 6.19 9.52
CA LYS A 629 -21.85 5.96 10.90
C LYS A 629 -21.21 6.91 11.89
N MET A 630 -19.90 7.16 11.78
CA MET A 630 -19.18 8.09 12.64
C MET A 630 -19.73 9.50 12.55
N VAL A 631 -19.94 10.02 11.34
CA VAL A 631 -20.52 11.34 11.11
C VAL A 631 -21.94 11.42 11.66
N ALA A 632 -22.79 10.42 11.38
CA ALA A 632 -24.15 10.37 11.91
C ALA A 632 -24.19 10.34 13.44
N ARG A 633 -23.26 9.59 14.06
CA ARG A 633 -23.13 9.51 15.53
C ARG A 633 -22.66 10.83 16.13
N MET A 634 -21.68 11.49 15.52
CA MET A 634 -21.23 12.83 15.96
C MET A 634 -22.39 13.82 15.91
N GLN A 635 -23.13 13.87 14.81
CA GLN A 635 -24.29 14.76 14.63
C GLN A 635 -25.40 14.45 15.64
N GLN A 636 -25.68 13.17 15.92
CA GLN A 636 -26.65 12.74 16.96
C GLN A 636 -26.27 13.24 18.36
N LEU A 637 -24.97 13.30 18.65
CA LEU A 637 -24.45 13.79 19.93
C LEU A 637 -24.29 15.32 19.96
N GLY A 638 -24.62 16.02 18.87
CA GLY A 638 -24.56 17.48 18.78
C GLY A 638 -23.21 18.05 18.32
N HIS A 639 -22.30 17.19 17.80
CA HIS A 639 -21.02 17.60 17.28
C HIS A 639 -21.09 17.83 15.76
N ALA A 640 -20.33 18.80 15.27
CA ALA A 640 -20.13 19.00 13.83
C ALA A 640 -19.13 17.99 13.27
N ALA A 641 -19.36 17.54 12.05
CA ALA A 641 -18.45 16.71 11.28
C ALA A 641 -18.69 16.94 9.78
N LEU A 642 -17.65 16.86 8.97
CA LEU A 642 -17.70 16.94 7.52
C LEU A 642 -17.50 15.54 6.93
N LEU A 643 -18.29 15.19 5.90
CA LEU A 643 -18.13 13.96 5.13
C LEU A 643 -17.96 14.32 3.66
N LEU A 644 -16.96 13.79 3.03
CA LEU A 644 -16.78 13.80 1.58
C LEU A 644 -16.70 12.35 1.11
N GLU A 645 -17.75 11.87 0.47
CA GLU A 645 -17.79 10.53 -0.12
C GLU A 645 -17.81 10.66 -1.64
N THR A 646 -16.82 10.03 -2.30
CA THR A 646 -16.72 9.99 -3.76
C THR A 646 -17.36 8.72 -4.32
N ASP A 647 -17.77 8.75 -5.58
CA ASP A 647 -18.23 7.59 -6.35
C ASP A 647 -17.21 7.14 -7.42
N ALA A 648 -16.00 7.72 -7.38
CA ALA A 648 -14.89 7.44 -8.29
C ALA A 648 -13.65 7.02 -7.53
N GLY A 649 -13.10 5.86 -7.90
CA GLY A 649 -11.94 5.28 -7.22
C GLY A 649 -12.30 4.37 -6.05
N GLY A 650 -11.34 3.51 -5.68
CA GLY A 650 -11.47 2.52 -4.59
C GLY A 650 -10.77 2.96 -3.31
N HIS A 651 -10.22 1.97 -2.58
CA HIS A 651 -9.53 2.21 -1.31
C HIS A 651 -8.22 3.01 -1.47
N THR A 652 -7.50 2.81 -2.56
CA THR A 652 -6.18 3.42 -2.80
C THR A 652 -6.24 4.84 -3.37
N GLY A 653 -7.43 5.40 -3.58
CA GLY A 653 -7.64 6.76 -4.05
C GLY A 653 -8.51 6.87 -5.29
N ASN A 654 -8.55 8.06 -5.86
CA ASN A 654 -9.36 8.36 -7.03
C ASN A 654 -8.75 7.78 -8.30
N ALA A 655 -9.61 7.26 -9.19
CA ALA A 655 -9.19 6.70 -10.46
C ALA A 655 -8.81 7.75 -11.51
N GLY A 656 -9.14 9.03 -11.29
CA GLY A 656 -8.91 10.13 -12.24
C GLY A 656 -8.22 11.33 -11.62
N GLN A 657 -7.36 12.00 -12.42
CA GLN A 657 -6.57 13.17 -11.99
C GLN A 657 -7.44 14.36 -11.53
N GLU A 658 -8.60 14.59 -12.16
CA GLU A 658 -9.49 15.68 -11.77
C GLU A 658 -10.12 15.48 -10.39
N GLN A 659 -10.53 14.24 -10.08
CA GLN A 659 -11.06 13.87 -8.78
C GLN A 659 -9.99 13.98 -7.70
N THR A 660 -8.78 13.48 -7.98
CA THR A 660 -7.62 13.60 -7.09
C THR A 660 -7.31 15.05 -6.77
N ALA A 661 -7.24 15.91 -7.80
CA ALA A 661 -6.97 17.34 -7.61
C ALA A 661 -8.07 18.04 -6.79
N ALA A 662 -9.33 17.68 -7.04
CA ALA A 662 -10.47 18.25 -6.31
C ALA A 662 -10.50 17.84 -4.84
N GLU A 663 -10.13 16.59 -4.51
CA GLU A 663 -10.08 16.09 -3.14
C GLU A 663 -8.92 16.72 -2.36
N LEU A 664 -7.71 16.68 -2.90
CA LEU A 664 -6.53 17.32 -2.29
C LEU A 664 -6.74 18.82 -2.05
N ALA A 665 -7.37 19.52 -3.01
CA ALA A 665 -7.69 20.94 -2.82
C ALA A 665 -8.65 21.18 -1.64
N ARG A 666 -9.65 20.30 -1.44
CA ARG A 666 -10.58 20.39 -0.30
C ARG A 666 -9.89 20.10 1.02
N VAL A 667 -9.02 19.09 1.06
CA VAL A 667 -8.20 18.78 2.26
C VAL A 667 -7.35 19.99 2.64
N LEU A 668 -6.64 20.59 1.68
CA LEU A 668 -5.81 21.79 1.91
C LEU A 668 -6.65 23.00 2.37
N VAL A 669 -7.81 23.24 1.73
CA VAL A 669 -8.73 24.32 2.15
C VAL A 669 -9.21 24.08 3.59
N TYR A 670 -9.61 22.84 3.93
CA TYR A 670 -9.98 22.51 5.30
C TYR A 670 -8.85 22.79 6.29
N LEU A 671 -7.63 22.36 5.98
CA LEU A 671 -6.45 22.61 6.82
C LEU A 671 -6.17 24.11 6.98
N TYR A 672 -6.29 24.90 5.92
CA TYR A 672 -6.13 26.34 5.99
C TYR A 672 -7.17 27.00 6.89
N GLN A 673 -8.45 26.64 6.73
CA GLN A 673 -9.55 27.16 7.55
C GLN A 673 -9.38 26.83 9.04
N GLN A 674 -8.83 25.65 9.35
CA GLN A 674 -8.68 25.21 10.74
C GLN A 674 -7.38 25.72 11.40
N LEU A 675 -6.29 25.83 10.66
CA LEU A 675 -4.95 26.01 11.23
C LEU A 675 -4.29 27.35 10.89
N MET A 676 -4.64 27.97 9.75
CA MET A 676 -3.99 29.20 9.28
C MET A 676 -4.84 30.45 9.49
N ASP A 677 -6.17 30.34 9.39
CA ASP A 677 -7.13 31.45 9.54
C ASP A 677 -7.39 31.83 11.05
#